data_8828195a7f8cf0c66499ad1aa8c4f09c
#
_entry.id   8828195a7f8cf0c66499ad1aa8c4f09c
#
_cell.length_a   1.000
_cell.length_b   1.000
_cell.length_c   1.000
_cell.angle_alpha   90.00
_cell.angle_beta   90.00
_cell.angle_gamma   90.00
#
_symmetry.space_group_name_H-M   'P 1'
#
loop_
_entity.id
_entity.type
_entity.pdbx_description
1 polymer ?
#
loop_
_entity_poly.entity_id
_entity_poly.type
_entity_poly.pdbx_seq_one_letter_code
_entity_poly.pdbx_strand_id
1 'polypeptide(L)'
;IWDDERLRDKVTAGLFVGEGIDAKDYPRDMGPDHIIENRDAILDTVPDILLTNFKMLDYGLMRQRFMSLWRGNIDTETKALRFIVVDELHTYDGAQGTDVANLLRRLKLKLSLPKHHLCPIGTSATIGNGADSKRRLCEYATSVFGEPFSEVNVIEEHRIPVDDYVEPTMVGLPDGRLLKDCTFGSDDTVTTYLKRLCKTWLKKSEATPVEAGEALRHMGIVGDLLHALEDGMLTLEELQNRLEDNEDFRRLRQQYSEKTCLTAIENLLALIAYAKRPMGNGKLVPMLYLQVQLWQRELSGILRYVQKEPEFTWRGSIRNDEDRVALPMYFCRDCGASGWLSRRLATDDRYCSDVKTINTSFMNRDKEVVLLNIESKRHEAVEEYASEGSINVPHYVNIRALTEACSSDKDVIRLRVCSKTGTNKNGNQKFSRTCPECNGIDTICEIGGRISTLSSVAISQVLSSDFDHADASDRKILIFTNSVQDAAHQAGFYEARTFRFLFRQSMQQFINTLDGSINLVELQKGFKAYWHERLTEEEYYHRFLPADLASHIDLNRNYREGKGFMPNFKWEFEVRVDWEIASEFGLTAQLGRTLEKTGASASFFKSERIEEVYYSMVDWMNGNNMEQMAGKKGDFCHFVYGILQRMRTHGAVDHPYLVKYREEALTQWALNWNRDGRHFLNKRLGGSMQFPKLVGVWFTEKNADMLDMAVLRREGKPNWYSMYFFKQFNDIGISNNIGLFNEFMRKLLDVMVEVGLLDKKPQGGGNYAIRPEEIWISNQVKHVQCDSCQSRLCVATEDELAEGTNCLDYKCRGIYSEEIRPELNYYLQVYNRHVSPRVYANEHTGLLERSKREALEKDFKKHPTPSSTNVLVA
;
A
#
# COMPACT_ATOMS: atom_id res chain seq x y z
N ILE A 1 -36.47 -13.98 15.36
CA ILE A 1 -37.47 -15.02 15.70
C ILE A 1 -37.16 -15.61 17.08
N TRP A 2 -35.93 -16.10 17.31
CA TRP A 2 -35.55 -16.79 18.56
C TRP A 2 -35.62 -15.89 19.81
N ASP A 3 -35.26 -14.61 19.69
CA ASP A 3 -35.24 -13.65 20.78
C ASP A 3 -36.64 -13.12 21.16
N ASP A 4 -37.64 -13.31 20.31
CA ASP A 4 -39.02 -12.92 20.57
C ASP A 4 -39.80 -14.12 21.12
N GLU A 5 -40.17 -14.04 22.40
CA GLU A 5 -40.92 -15.10 23.09
C GLU A 5 -42.28 -15.45 22.43
N ARG A 6 -42.85 -14.53 21.65
CA ARG A 6 -44.09 -14.78 20.91
C ARG A 6 -43.90 -15.69 19.72
N LEU A 7 -42.68 -15.68 19.14
CA LEU A 7 -42.32 -16.36 17.91
C LEU A 7 -41.47 -17.61 18.16
N ARG A 8 -40.74 -17.67 19.26
CA ARG A 8 -39.90 -18.79 19.65
C ARG A 8 -40.72 -20.09 19.70
N ASP A 9 -40.18 -21.14 19.10
CA ASP A 9 -40.82 -22.47 18.97
C ASP A 9 -42.14 -22.51 18.21
N LYS A 10 -42.61 -21.38 17.64
CA LYS A 10 -43.86 -21.28 16.83
C LYS A 10 -43.59 -20.98 15.38
N VAL A 11 -42.53 -20.26 15.07
CA VAL A 11 -42.14 -19.89 13.68
C VAL A 11 -40.78 -20.45 13.40
N THR A 12 -40.69 -21.20 12.32
CA THR A 12 -39.45 -21.85 11.87
C THR A 12 -38.93 -21.20 10.59
N ALA A 13 -37.58 -21.12 10.46
CA ALA A 13 -36.94 -20.63 9.25
C ALA A 13 -35.92 -21.66 8.73
N GLY A 14 -35.84 -21.79 7.42
CA GLY A 14 -34.94 -22.72 6.75
C GLY A 14 -34.30 -22.14 5.51
N LEU A 15 -33.08 -22.59 5.20
CA LEU A 15 -32.31 -22.19 4.02
C LEU A 15 -32.23 -23.34 3.01
N PHE A 16 -32.86 -23.12 1.84
CA PHE A 16 -32.93 -24.10 0.77
C PHE A 16 -32.17 -23.62 -0.47
N VAL A 17 -30.88 -24.02 -0.57
CA VAL A 17 -29.94 -23.57 -1.64
C VAL A 17 -29.31 -24.77 -2.38
N GLY A 18 -28.69 -24.49 -3.54
CA GLY A 18 -28.29 -25.50 -4.54
C GLY A 18 -27.00 -26.25 -4.27
N GLU A 19 -26.12 -25.78 -3.38
CA GLU A 19 -24.83 -26.40 -3.14
C GLU A 19 -24.99 -27.74 -2.45
N GLY A 20 -24.41 -28.80 -3.07
CA GLY A 20 -24.47 -30.18 -2.62
C GLY A 20 -23.59 -30.39 -1.38
N ILE A 21 -24.23 -30.35 -0.23
CA ILE A 21 -23.60 -30.53 1.06
C ILE A 21 -24.07 -31.87 1.57
N ASP A 22 -23.14 -32.71 2.03
CA ASP A 22 -23.49 -33.96 2.70
C ASP A 22 -24.41 -33.65 3.87
N ALA A 23 -25.62 -34.21 3.83
CA ALA A 23 -26.75 -33.87 4.68
C ALA A 23 -26.50 -34.08 6.18
N LYS A 24 -25.36 -34.66 6.56
CA LYS A 24 -25.04 -34.96 7.97
C LYS A 24 -24.50 -33.79 8.78
N ASP A 25 -23.93 -32.78 8.14
CA ASP A 25 -23.20 -31.71 8.82
C ASP A 25 -24.01 -30.42 9.02
N TYR A 26 -25.27 -30.38 8.63
CA TYR A 26 -26.10 -29.16 8.69
C TYR A 26 -27.23 -29.28 9.73
N PRO A 27 -27.56 -28.15 10.42
CA PRO A 27 -28.62 -28.11 11.42
C PRO A 27 -29.94 -28.63 10.86
N ARG A 28 -30.55 -29.56 11.58
CA ARG A 28 -31.87 -30.14 11.26
C ARG A 28 -33.03 -29.40 11.93
N ASP A 29 -32.72 -28.58 12.89
CA ASP A 29 -33.63 -27.76 13.72
C ASP A 29 -33.16 -26.31 13.74
N MET A 30 -33.98 -25.42 14.25
CA MET A 30 -33.66 -24.00 14.44
C MET A 30 -33.25 -23.73 15.88
N GLY A 31 -32.13 -23.02 16.04
CA GLY A 31 -31.60 -22.61 17.33
C GLY A 31 -31.39 -21.08 17.46
N PRO A 32 -30.78 -20.65 18.57
CA PRO A 32 -30.55 -19.22 18.81
C PRO A 32 -29.60 -18.58 17.78
N ASP A 33 -28.68 -19.33 17.21
CA ASP A 33 -27.61 -18.88 16.34
C ASP A 33 -27.62 -19.53 14.94
N HIS A 34 -28.63 -20.37 14.66
CA HIS A 34 -28.78 -21.06 13.38
C HIS A 34 -30.23 -21.31 12.97
N ILE A 35 -30.44 -21.49 11.69
CA ILE A 35 -31.73 -21.90 11.07
C ILE A 35 -31.60 -23.31 10.52
N ILE A 36 -32.73 -23.90 10.06
CA ILE A 36 -32.72 -25.23 9.45
C ILE A 36 -31.97 -25.14 8.10
N GLU A 37 -30.88 -25.86 7.97
CA GLU A 37 -30.09 -25.89 6.72
C GLU A 37 -30.06 -27.29 6.09
N ASN A 38 -30.45 -28.31 6.85
CA ASN A 38 -30.52 -29.68 6.35
C ASN A 38 -31.67 -29.83 5.36
N ARG A 39 -31.34 -30.16 4.11
CA ARG A 39 -32.30 -30.24 3.02
C ARG A 39 -33.40 -31.29 3.24
N ASP A 40 -33.04 -32.44 3.78
CA ASP A 40 -33.99 -33.53 4.00
C ASP A 40 -34.94 -33.13 5.16
N ALA A 41 -34.46 -32.49 6.20
CA ALA A 41 -35.32 -31.96 7.26
C ALA A 41 -36.31 -30.91 6.73
N ILE A 42 -35.88 -30.01 5.83
CA ILE A 42 -36.77 -29.03 5.17
C ILE A 42 -37.84 -29.72 4.29
N LEU A 43 -37.47 -30.82 3.59
CA LEU A 43 -38.40 -31.59 2.76
C LEU A 43 -39.38 -32.42 3.59
N ASP A 44 -38.96 -32.89 4.76
CA ASP A 44 -39.80 -33.63 5.70
C ASP A 44 -40.81 -32.71 6.40
N THR A 45 -40.33 -31.57 6.87
CA THR A 45 -41.13 -30.53 7.55
C THR A 45 -40.81 -29.17 6.98
N VAL A 46 -41.68 -28.61 6.18
CA VAL A 46 -41.49 -27.32 5.50
C VAL A 46 -41.52 -26.19 6.55
N PRO A 47 -40.47 -25.36 6.64
CA PRO A 47 -40.48 -24.25 7.58
C PRO A 47 -41.47 -23.15 7.18
N ASP A 48 -41.90 -22.33 8.16
CA ASP A 48 -42.79 -21.20 7.92
C ASP A 48 -42.16 -20.13 7.03
N ILE A 49 -40.86 -19.93 7.17
CA ILE A 49 -40.06 -19.01 6.34
C ILE A 49 -39.01 -19.82 5.58
N LEU A 50 -39.11 -19.83 4.24
CA LEU A 50 -38.12 -20.51 3.38
C LEU A 50 -37.26 -19.50 2.63
N LEU A 51 -35.97 -19.44 3.01
CA LEU A 51 -34.97 -18.66 2.28
C LEU A 51 -34.44 -19.49 1.12
N THR A 52 -34.50 -18.95 -0.08
CA THR A 52 -34.05 -19.69 -1.28
C THR A 52 -33.62 -18.69 -2.40
N ASN A 53 -33.07 -19.19 -3.48
CA ASN A 53 -32.82 -18.40 -4.68
C ASN A 53 -33.77 -18.82 -5.82
N PHE A 54 -33.90 -17.94 -6.83
CA PHE A 54 -34.84 -18.17 -7.91
C PHE A 54 -34.59 -19.47 -8.71
N LYS A 55 -33.31 -19.90 -8.84
CA LYS A 55 -32.93 -21.16 -9.50
C LYS A 55 -33.41 -22.37 -8.71
N MET A 56 -33.25 -22.34 -7.39
CA MET A 56 -33.74 -23.42 -6.52
C MET A 56 -35.26 -23.44 -6.43
N LEU A 57 -35.89 -22.27 -6.47
CA LEU A 57 -37.35 -22.19 -6.58
C LEU A 57 -37.85 -22.85 -7.88
N ASP A 58 -37.18 -22.61 -9.00
CA ASP A 58 -37.48 -23.23 -10.29
C ASP A 58 -37.31 -24.76 -10.23
N TYR A 59 -36.17 -25.24 -9.65
CA TYR A 59 -35.98 -26.66 -9.43
C TYR A 59 -37.04 -27.26 -8.49
N GLY A 60 -37.41 -26.52 -7.45
CA GLY A 60 -38.48 -26.90 -6.51
C GLY A 60 -39.84 -27.14 -7.19
N LEU A 61 -40.11 -26.41 -8.27
CA LEU A 61 -41.32 -26.58 -9.05
C LEU A 61 -41.26 -27.72 -10.08
N MET A 62 -40.08 -28.04 -10.58
CA MET A 62 -39.89 -29.02 -11.65
C MET A 62 -39.57 -30.44 -11.14
N ARG A 63 -38.78 -30.58 -10.09
CA ARG A 63 -38.29 -31.88 -9.64
C ARG A 63 -39.25 -32.56 -8.69
N GLN A 64 -39.60 -33.79 -9.00
CA GLN A 64 -40.53 -34.60 -8.20
C GLN A 64 -40.05 -34.75 -6.73
N ARG A 65 -38.75 -34.87 -6.52
CA ARG A 65 -38.14 -34.95 -5.18
C ARG A 65 -38.48 -33.75 -4.28
N PHE A 66 -38.69 -32.57 -4.86
CA PHE A 66 -38.98 -31.35 -4.12
C PHE A 66 -40.47 -31.00 -4.03
N MET A 67 -41.32 -31.84 -4.50
CA MET A 67 -42.78 -31.60 -4.46
C MET A 67 -43.34 -31.59 -3.03
N SER A 68 -42.61 -32.17 -2.05
CA SER A 68 -43.00 -32.12 -0.66
C SER A 68 -43.04 -30.68 -0.10
N LEU A 69 -42.22 -29.76 -0.65
CA LEU A 69 -42.26 -28.33 -0.29
C LEU A 69 -43.64 -27.68 -0.52
N TRP A 70 -44.43 -28.23 -1.43
CA TRP A 70 -45.68 -27.67 -1.89
C TRP A 70 -46.93 -28.38 -1.40
N ARG A 71 -46.81 -29.43 -0.56
CA ARG A 71 -47.92 -30.23 -0.06
C ARG A 71 -49.01 -29.38 0.61
N GLY A 72 -48.63 -28.44 1.52
CA GLY A 72 -49.54 -27.51 2.15
C GLY A 72 -50.27 -26.55 1.22
N ASN A 73 -49.88 -26.51 -0.08
CA ASN A 73 -50.54 -25.70 -1.11
C ASN A 73 -51.31 -26.51 -2.13
N ILE A 74 -50.90 -27.79 -2.38
CA ILE A 74 -51.51 -28.64 -3.38
C ILE A 74 -52.67 -29.46 -2.79
N ASP A 75 -52.43 -30.03 -1.60
CA ASP A 75 -53.33 -31.02 -0.99
C ASP A 75 -54.40 -30.39 -0.07
N THR A 76 -54.37 -29.06 0.11
CA THR A 76 -55.27 -28.34 1.04
C THR A 76 -56.09 -27.29 0.30
N GLU A 77 -57.34 -27.07 0.76
CA GLU A 77 -58.21 -25.97 0.28
C GLU A 77 -57.63 -24.61 0.70
N THR A 78 -57.08 -24.54 1.93
CA THR A 78 -56.37 -23.36 2.42
C THR A 78 -54.93 -23.35 1.98
N LYS A 79 -54.59 -22.45 1.07
CA LYS A 79 -53.24 -22.33 0.50
C LYS A 79 -52.24 -21.73 1.55
N ALA A 80 -51.18 -22.46 1.87
CA ALA A 80 -50.24 -22.07 2.90
C ALA A 80 -49.34 -20.90 2.48
N LEU A 81 -48.94 -20.83 1.19
CA LEU A 81 -48.06 -19.78 0.69
C LEU A 81 -48.79 -18.43 0.61
N ARG A 82 -48.49 -17.50 1.47
CA ARG A 82 -49.12 -16.18 1.58
C ARG A 82 -48.21 -15.04 1.12
N PHE A 83 -46.94 -15.17 1.30
CA PHE A 83 -45.97 -14.13 1.02
C PHE A 83 -44.87 -14.60 0.09
N ILE A 84 -44.46 -13.75 -0.81
CA ILE A 84 -43.22 -13.92 -1.58
C ILE A 84 -42.42 -12.63 -1.53
N VAL A 85 -41.18 -12.74 -1.08
CA VAL A 85 -40.26 -11.61 -0.96
C VAL A 85 -39.16 -11.77 -1.99
N VAL A 86 -38.99 -10.77 -2.82
CA VAL A 86 -37.88 -10.68 -3.79
C VAL A 86 -36.98 -9.56 -3.34
N ASP A 87 -35.82 -9.97 -2.86
CA ASP A 87 -34.80 -9.02 -2.36
C ASP A 87 -34.05 -8.40 -3.56
N GLU A 88 -33.67 -7.12 -3.42
CA GLU A 88 -32.99 -6.35 -4.47
C GLU A 88 -33.73 -6.42 -5.83
N LEU A 89 -35.02 -6.17 -5.82
CA LEU A 89 -35.91 -6.31 -7.00
C LEU A 89 -35.36 -5.59 -8.24
N HIS A 90 -34.66 -4.46 -8.06
CA HIS A 90 -34.05 -3.67 -9.13
C HIS A 90 -32.93 -4.39 -9.90
N THR A 91 -32.35 -5.44 -9.32
CA THR A 91 -31.29 -6.22 -9.98
C THR A 91 -31.80 -7.20 -11.02
N TYR A 92 -33.10 -7.48 -11.01
CA TYR A 92 -33.74 -8.38 -11.98
C TYR A 92 -34.23 -7.62 -13.19
N ASP A 93 -33.32 -7.16 -14.05
CA ASP A 93 -33.63 -6.47 -15.29
C ASP A 93 -33.51 -7.37 -16.55
N GLY A 94 -33.97 -6.89 -17.70
CA GLY A 94 -33.82 -7.55 -18.99
C GLY A 94 -34.29 -8.99 -19.00
N ALA A 95 -33.45 -9.90 -19.47
CA ALA A 95 -33.76 -11.33 -19.61
C ALA A 95 -34.02 -11.99 -18.24
N GLN A 96 -33.18 -11.66 -17.21
CA GLN A 96 -33.31 -12.24 -15.89
C GLN A 96 -34.61 -11.81 -15.20
N GLY A 97 -35.01 -10.56 -15.34
CA GLY A 97 -36.30 -10.08 -14.83
C GLY A 97 -37.49 -10.81 -15.51
N THR A 98 -37.41 -11.07 -16.81
CA THR A 98 -38.41 -11.86 -17.55
C THR A 98 -38.48 -13.31 -17.04
N ASP A 99 -37.33 -13.92 -16.76
CA ASP A 99 -37.27 -15.30 -16.24
C ASP A 99 -37.91 -15.40 -14.87
N VAL A 100 -37.60 -14.44 -13.95
CA VAL A 100 -38.20 -14.39 -12.62
C VAL A 100 -39.71 -14.16 -12.72
N ALA A 101 -40.17 -13.23 -13.55
CA ALA A 101 -41.59 -12.98 -13.75
C ALA A 101 -42.34 -14.23 -14.25
N ASN A 102 -41.77 -14.96 -15.21
CA ASN A 102 -42.35 -16.22 -15.71
C ASN A 102 -42.30 -17.33 -14.64
N LEU A 103 -41.25 -17.40 -13.83
CA LEU A 103 -41.16 -18.32 -12.72
C LEU A 103 -42.28 -18.08 -11.68
N LEU A 104 -42.54 -16.83 -11.33
CA LEU A 104 -43.62 -16.48 -10.40
C LEU A 104 -45.00 -16.80 -10.95
N ARG A 105 -45.21 -16.60 -12.25
CA ARG A 105 -46.47 -17.03 -12.92
C ARG A 105 -46.62 -18.54 -12.88
N ARG A 106 -45.55 -19.30 -13.19
CA ARG A 106 -45.56 -20.77 -13.09
C ARG A 106 -45.82 -21.25 -11.68
N LEU A 107 -45.26 -20.60 -10.65
CA LEU A 107 -45.50 -20.89 -9.25
C LEU A 107 -46.98 -20.75 -8.90
N LYS A 108 -47.60 -19.60 -9.24
CA LYS A 108 -49.02 -19.35 -9.01
C LYS A 108 -49.91 -20.38 -9.68
N LEU A 109 -49.62 -20.69 -10.92
CA LEU A 109 -50.40 -21.69 -11.69
C LEU A 109 -50.25 -23.10 -11.11
N LYS A 110 -49.02 -23.54 -10.79
CA LYS A 110 -48.75 -24.87 -10.27
C LYS A 110 -49.41 -25.13 -8.91
N LEU A 111 -49.41 -24.11 -8.07
CA LEU A 111 -50.02 -24.17 -6.74
C LEU A 111 -51.51 -23.83 -6.76
N SER A 112 -52.09 -23.53 -7.92
CA SER A 112 -53.49 -23.13 -8.09
C SER A 112 -53.89 -22.02 -7.08
N LEU A 113 -53.03 -20.98 -6.97
CA LEU A 113 -53.28 -19.89 -6.05
C LEU A 113 -54.40 -18.99 -6.59
N PRO A 114 -55.42 -18.64 -5.78
CA PRO A 114 -56.46 -17.69 -6.18
C PRO A 114 -55.85 -16.31 -6.51
N LYS A 115 -56.54 -15.53 -7.30
CA LYS A 115 -56.19 -14.14 -7.58
C LYS A 115 -56.10 -13.36 -6.26
N HIS A 116 -55.04 -12.55 -6.13
CA HIS A 116 -54.82 -11.72 -4.93
C HIS A 116 -54.61 -12.48 -3.61
N HIS A 117 -54.35 -13.80 -3.69
CA HIS A 117 -54.04 -14.59 -2.49
C HIS A 117 -52.60 -14.34 -2.00
N LEU A 118 -51.68 -14.22 -2.94
CA LEU A 118 -50.26 -13.99 -2.66
C LEU A 118 -50.01 -12.49 -2.41
N CYS A 119 -49.33 -12.18 -1.31
CA CYS A 119 -48.84 -10.85 -1.02
C CYS A 119 -47.39 -10.76 -1.47
N PRO A 120 -47.10 -10.17 -2.63
CA PRO A 120 -45.73 -10.00 -3.08
C PRO A 120 -45.08 -8.77 -2.46
N ILE A 121 -43.81 -8.91 -2.07
CA ILE A 121 -43.00 -7.85 -1.48
C ILE A 121 -41.70 -7.78 -2.29
N GLY A 122 -41.34 -6.59 -2.75
CA GLY A 122 -40.03 -6.31 -3.35
C GLY A 122 -39.24 -5.35 -2.49
N THR A 123 -37.99 -5.67 -2.21
CA THR A 123 -37.06 -4.70 -1.59
C THR A 123 -36.19 -4.06 -2.67
N SER A 124 -35.78 -2.82 -2.47
CA SER A 124 -34.87 -2.12 -3.38
C SER A 124 -34.09 -1.05 -2.63
N ALA A 125 -32.78 -1.02 -2.84
CA ALA A 125 -31.92 0.02 -2.26
C ALA A 125 -32.04 1.36 -3.00
N THR A 126 -32.52 1.36 -4.27
CA THR A 126 -32.58 2.53 -5.13
C THR A 126 -33.93 2.68 -5.78
N ILE A 127 -34.63 3.75 -5.46
CA ILE A 127 -35.92 4.10 -6.08
C ILE A 127 -35.73 5.05 -7.29
N GLY A 128 -34.54 5.69 -7.39
CA GLY A 128 -34.26 6.76 -8.35
C GLY A 128 -34.75 8.13 -7.88
N ASN A 129 -34.06 9.19 -8.25
CA ASN A 129 -34.35 10.56 -7.84
C ASN A 129 -35.18 11.30 -8.91
N GLY A 130 -36.46 11.03 -9.00
CA GLY A 130 -37.33 11.74 -9.96
C GLY A 130 -38.81 11.64 -9.61
N ALA A 131 -39.59 12.65 -9.99
CA ALA A 131 -41.03 12.72 -9.71
C ALA A 131 -41.83 11.48 -10.15
N ASP A 132 -41.33 10.76 -11.17
CA ASP A 132 -41.97 9.54 -11.73
C ASP A 132 -41.38 8.22 -11.17
N SER A 133 -40.44 8.29 -10.24
CA SER A 133 -39.71 7.08 -9.79
C SER A 133 -40.62 6.06 -9.12
N LYS A 134 -41.51 6.49 -8.25
CA LYS A 134 -42.50 5.61 -7.58
C LYS A 134 -43.42 4.93 -8.56
N ARG A 135 -43.94 5.69 -9.54
CA ARG A 135 -44.83 5.13 -10.59
C ARG A 135 -44.08 4.06 -11.41
N ARG A 136 -42.89 4.33 -11.88
CA ARG A 136 -42.07 3.36 -12.64
C ARG A 136 -41.77 2.11 -11.82
N LEU A 137 -41.44 2.27 -10.50
CA LEU A 137 -41.25 1.12 -9.62
C LEU A 137 -42.49 0.28 -9.49
N CYS A 138 -43.68 0.91 -9.33
CA CYS A 138 -44.96 0.19 -9.29
C CYS A 138 -45.30 -0.53 -10.62
N GLU A 139 -45.05 0.10 -11.76
CA GLU A 139 -45.21 -0.52 -13.09
C GLU A 139 -44.28 -1.73 -13.25
N TYR A 140 -43.05 -1.60 -12.81
CA TYR A 140 -42.07 -2.67 -12.85
C TYR A 140 -42.44 -3.83 -11.91
N ALA A 141 -42.78 -3.55 -10.66
CA ALA A 141 -43.23 -4.54 -9.68
C ALA A 141 -44.48 -5.27 -10.18
N THR A 142 -45.44 -4.53 -10.75
CA THR A 142 -46.66 -5.10 -11.39
C THR A 142 -46.31 -6.08 -12.54
N SER A 143 -45.34 -5.70 -13.35
CA SER A 143 -44.86 -6.56 -14.44
C SER A 143 -44.17 -7.83 -13.93
N VAL A 144 -43.33 -7.74 -12.92
CA VAL A 144 -42.60 -8.90 -12.35
C VAL A 144 -43.55 -9.81 -11.58
N PHE A 145 -44.29 -9.27 -10.63
CA PHE A 145 -45.15 -10.07 -9.76
C PHE A 145 -46.47 -10.48 -10.38
N GLY A 146 -46.95 -9.76 -11.39
CA GLY A 146 -48.25 -10.00 -11.98
C GLY A 146 -49.41 -9.70 -11.03
N GLU A 147 -49.24 -8.80 -10.12
CA GLU A 147 -50.21 -8.21 -9.18
C GLU A 147 -50.14 -6.68 -9.25
N PRO A 148 -51.28 -5.97 -9.09
CA PRO A 148 -51.29 -4.52 -9.21
C PRO A 148 -50.53 -3.86 -7.99
N PHE A 149 -49.66 -2.93 -8.30
CA PHE A 149 -49.03 -2.04 -7.33
C PHE A 149 -49.39 -0.59 -7.61
N SER A 150 -49.60 0.16 -6.61
CA SER A 150 -49.84 1.62 -6.64
C SER A 150 -48.85 2.35 -5.71
N GLU A 151 -48.72 3.63 -5.88
CA GLU A 151 -47.74 4.41 -5.11
C GLU A 151 -47.96 4.33 -3.58
N VAL A 152 -49.17 4.06 -3.12
CA VAL A 152 -49.52 3.82 -1.70
C VAL A 152 -48.86 2.54 -1.16
N ASN A 153 -48.47 1.60 -2.04
CA ASN A 153 -47.82 0.36 -1.65
C ASN A 153 -46.28 0.53 -1.52
N VAL A 154 -45.76 1.70 -1.87
CA VAL A 154 -44.32 1.99 -1.74
C VAL A 154 -44.05 2.48 -0.33
N ILE A 155 -43.29 1.67 0.43
CA ILE A 155 -42.89 2.00 1.78
C ILE A 155 -41.44 2.56 1.70
N GLU A 156 -41.30 3.81 2.06
CA GLU A 156 -40.02 4.48 2.14
C GLU A 156 -39.60 4.68 3.60
N GLU A 157 -38.35 5.03 3.81
CA GLU A 157 -37.89 5.41 5.15
C GLU A 157 -38.58 6.70 5.62
N HIS A 158 -38.96 6.73 6.87
CA HIS A 158 -39.51 7.92 7.49
C HIS A 158 -38.38 8.67 8.19
N ARG A 159 -37.90 9.73 7.58
CA ARG A 159 -36.87 10.61 8.17
C ARG A 159 -37.55 11.69 9.02
N ILE A 160 -36.94 12.01 10.16
CA ILE A 160 -37.33 13.19 10.94
C ILE A 160 -36.91 14.41 10.13
N PRO A 161 -37.80 15.38 9.85
CA PRO A 161 -37.42 16.63 9.19
C PRO A 161 -36.28 17.32 9.94
N VAL A 162 -35.38 18.00 9.24
CA VAL A 162 -34.24 18.68 9.85
C VAL A 162 -34.69 19.70 10.86
N ASP A 163 -35.74 20.49 10.54
CA ASP A 163 -36.31 21.52 11.39
C ASP A 163 -36.98 20.97 12.69
N ASP A 164 -37.41 19.70 12.67
CA ASP A 164 -37.92 19.01 13.85
C ASP A 164 -36.78 18.38 14.68
N TYR A 165 -35.61 18.12 14.06
CA TYR A 165 -34.50 17.48 14.71
C TYR A 165 -33.53 18.46 15.34
N VAL A 166 -33.27 19.60 14.72
CA VAL A 166 -32.35 20.65 15.17
C VAL A 166 -33.18 21.80 15.72
N GLU A 167 -32.90 22.17 16.95
CA GLU A 167 -33.54 23.30 17.66
C GLU A 167 -32.50 24.44 17.76
N PRO A 168 -32.30 25.26 16.73
CA PRO A 168 -31.23 26.22 16.73
C PRO A 168 -31.40 27.29 17.79
N THR A 169 -30.42 27.41 18.67
CA THR A 169 -30.26 28.55 19.57
C THR A 169 -29.13 29.45 19.02
N MET A 170 -28.99 30.68 19.56
CA MET A 170 -27.98 31.62 19.12
C MET A 170 -26.53 31.24 19.49
N VAL A 171 -26.09 30.04 19.18
CA VAL A 171 -24.69 29.60 19.35
C VAL A 171 -23.98 29.76 18.03
N GLY A 172 -23.18 30.82 17.88
CA GLY A 172 -22.37 31.07 16.68
C GLY A 172 -21.15 30.17 16.60
N LEU A 173 -20.50 30.22 15.42
CA LEU A 173 -19.24 29.52 15.19
C LEU A 173 -18.09 30.09 16.05
N PRO A 174 -17.10 29.26 16.44
CA PRO A 174 -15.90 29.76 17.08
C PRO A 174 -15.12 30.74 16.19
N ASP A 175 -14.44 31.73 16.82
CA ASP A 175 -13.55 32.64 16.12
C ASP A 175 -12.46 31.87 15.36
N GLY A 176 -12.19 32.25 14.13
CA GLY A 176 -11.22 31.56 13.26
C GLY A 176 -9.79 31.51 13.81
N ARG A 177 -9.45 32.38 14.77
CA ARG A 177 -8.19 32.33 15.51
C ARG A 177 -8.12 31.09 16.42
N LEU A 178 -9.22 30.74 17.06
CA LEU A 178 -9.32 29.55 17.91
C LEU A 178 -9.37 28.27 17.10
N LEU A 179 -9.91 28.33 15.88
CA LEU A 179 -9.96 27.19 14.97
C LEU A 179 -8.58 26.76 14.46
N LYS A 180 -7.61 27.68 14.35
CA LYS A 180 -6.24 27.34 13.95
C LYS A 180 -5.57 26.35 14.91
N ASP A 181 -5.90 26.42 16.19
CA ASP A 181 -5.38 25.52 17.22
C ASP A 181 -6.16 24.20 17.32
N CYS A 182 -7.23 24.08 16.54
CA CYS A 182 -8.13 22.90 16.51
C CYS A 182 -7.85 21.99 15.30
N THR A 183 -6.65 22.00 14.76
CA THR A 183 -6.21 21.01 13.77
C THR A 183 -5.68 19.75 14.48
N PHE A 184 -5.95 18.58 13.91
CA PHE A 184 -5.36 17.33 14.40
C PHE A 184 -3.87 17.30 14.04
N GLY A 185 -3.00 17.31 15.05
CA GLY A 185 -1.55 17.30 14.88
C GLY A 185 -0.95 15.91 14.96
N SER A 186 0.34 15.80 14.63
CA SER A 186 1.09 14.53 14.68
C SER A 186 1.18 13.94 16.09
N ASP A 187 1.14 14.78 17.11
CA ASP A 187 1.31 14.40 18.51
C ASP A 187 -0.02 14.29 19.27
N ASP A 188 -1.12 14.49 18.55
CA ASP A 188 -2.47 14.42 19.14
C ASP A 188 -2.97 12.98 19.23
N THR A 189 -3.56 12.66 20.38
CA THR A 189 -4.50 11.55 20.50
C THR A 189 -5.91 12.04 20.16
N VAL A 190 -6.83 11.14 19.78
CA VAL A 190 -8.24 11.47 19.57
C VAL A 190 -8.82 12.14 20.82
N THR A 191 -8.45 11.66 22.02
CA THR A 191 -8.88 12.23 23.29
C THR A 191 -8.44 13.68 23.47
N THR A 192 -7.17 14.00 23.23
CA THR A 192 -6.64 15.37 23.36
C THR A 192 -7.28 16.30 22.34
N TYR A 193 -7.46 15.80 21.11
CA TYR A 193 -8.14 16.55 20.06
C TYR A 193 -9.61 16.85 20.41
N LEU A 194 -10.38 15.84 20.82
CA LEU A 194 -11.78 16.01 21.21
C LEU A 194 -11.94 16.96 22.41
N LYS A 195 -11.05 16.90 23.40
CA LYS A 195 -11.04 17.88 24.51
C LYS A 195 -10.87 19.32 24.00
N ARG A 196 -9.95 19.55 23.04
CA ARG A 196 -9.80 20.87 22.42
C ARG A 196 -11.06 21.30 21.67
N LEU A 197 -11.67 20.38 20.90
CA LEU A 197 -12.91 20.66 20.19
C LEU A 197 -14.06 21.00 21.16
N CYS A 198 -14.26 20.19 22.20
CA CYS A 198 -15.29 20.45 23.19
C CYS A 198 -15.09 21.82 23.89
N LYS A 199 -13.85 22.16 24.24
CA LYS A 199 -13.53 23.46 24.81
C LYS A 199 -13.84 24.63 23.86
N THR A 200 -13.48 24.50 22.59
CA THR A 200 -13.60 25.56 21.59
C THR A 200 -15.04 25.71 21.10
N TRP A 201 -15.71 24.63 20.76
CA TRP A 201 -17.03 24.61 20.15
C TRP A 201 -18.16 24.63 21.21
N LEU A 202 -18.03 23.77 22.22
CA LEU A 202 -19.11 23.56 23.21
C LEU A 202 -18.91 24.37 24.48
N LYS A 203 -17.81 25.12 24.61
CA LYS A 203 -17.43 25.90 25.81
C LYS A 203 -17.32 25.03 27.08
N LYS A 204 -17.08 23.74 26.95
CA LYS A 204 -16.86 22.78 28.02
C LYS A 204 -15.45 22.18 27.93
N SER A 205 -14.74 22.11 29.07
CA SER A 205 -13.38 21.49 29.08
C SER A 205 -13.43 20.00 28.72
N GLU A 206 -14.49 19.30 29.10
CA GLU A 206 -14.83 17.94 28.75
C GLU A 206 -16.35 17.84 28.59
N ALA A 207 -16.77 17.13 27.54
CA ALA A 207 -18.20 16.82 27.34
C ALA A 207 -18.34 15.33 27.06
N THR A 208 -19.34 14.70 27.67
CA THR A 208 -19.69 13.33 27.32
C THR A 208 -20.26 13.27 25.90
N PRO A 209 -20.22 12.10 25.21
CA PRO A 209 -20.80 11.95 23.88
C PRO A 209 -22.29 12.39 23.81
N VAL A 210 -23.06 12.19 24.88
CA VAL A 210 -24.49 12.60 24.97
C VAL A 210 -24.60 14.11 25.10
N GLU A 211 -23.80 14.72 25.96
CA GLU A 211 -23.80 16.19 26.13
C GLU A 211 -23.32 16.90 24.84
N ALA A 212 -22.37 16.29 24.11
CA ALA A 212 -21.97 16.82 22.82
C ALA A 212 -23.09 16.72 21.78
N GLY A 213 -23.83 15.62 21.77
CA GLY A 213 -24.97 15.44 20.88
C GLY A 213 -26.07 16.43 21.12
N GLU A 214 -26.39 16.65 22.38
CA GLU A 214 -27.39 17.65 22.77
C GLU A 214 -26.98 19.08 22.42
N ALA A 215 -25.74 19.45 22.69
CA ALA A 215 -25.22 20.78 22.35
C ALA A 215 -25.21 21.02 20.82
N LEU A 216 -24.86 19.99 20.00
CA LEU A 216 -24.86 20.09 18.56
C LEU A 216 -26.28 20.26 17.97
N ARG A 217 -27.31 19.67 18.57
CA ARG A 217 -28.71 19.86 18.16
C ARG A 217 -29.18 21.32 18.27
N HIS A 218 -28.52 22.10 19.11
CA HIS A 218 -28.85 23.52 19.32
C HIS A 218 -27.98 24.46 18.46
N MET A 219 -27.14 23.95 17.56
CA MET A 219 -26.29 24.74 16.67
C MET A 219 -26.93 24.89 15.29
N GLY A 220 -27.21 26.13 14.86
CA GLY A 220 -27.78 26.43 13.53
C GLY A 220 -26.96 25.84 12.37
N ILE A 221 -25.61 25.89 12.45
CA ILE A 221 -24.73 25.32 11.43
C ILE A 221 -24.92 23.81 11.22
N VAL A 222 -25.40 23.07 12.24
CA VAL A 222 -25.72 21.63 12.09
C VAL A 222 -26.99 21.47 11.26
N GLY A 223 -27.99 22.33 11.44
CA GLY A 223 -29.18 22.35 10.59
C GLY A 223 -28.80 22.64 9.12
N ASP A 224 -28.00 23.68 8.89
CA ASP A 224 -27.57 24.06 7.55
C ASP A 224 -26.72 22.96 6.87
N LEU A 225 -25.89 22.27 7.65
CA LEU A 225 -25.15 21.09 7.19
C LEU A 225 -26.11 19.96 6.76
N LEU A 226 -27.12 19.67 7.55
CA LEU A 226 -28.12 18.65 7.25
C LEU A 226 -28.94 19.01 6.01
N HIS A 227 -29.42 20.24 5.90
CA HIS A 227 -30.11 20.72 4.69
C HIS A 227 -29.23 20.67 3.45
N ALA A 228 -27.94 21.04 3.58
CA ALA A 228 -27.01 20.94 2.44
C ALA A 228 -26.84 19.49 1.91
N LEU A 229 -26.98 18.49 2.79
CA LEU A 229 -26.80 17.06 2.50
C LEU A 229 -28.11 16.31 2.24
N GLU A 230 -29.29 16.96 2.31
CA GLU A 230 -30.58 16.30 2.04
C GLU A 230 -30.67 15.68 0.65
N ASP A 231 -30.09 16.35 -0.36
CA ASP A 231 -30.14 15.92 -1.76
C ASP A 231 -29.07 14.84 -2.11
N GLY A 232 -28.20 14.49 -1.16
CA GLY A 232 -27.17 13.48 -1.36
C GLY A 232 -25.77 13.86 -0.90
N MET A 233 -24.77 13.26 -1.53
CA MET A 233 -23.37 13.47 -1.17
C MET A 233 -22.82 14.76 -1.78
N LEU A 234 -22.01 15.47 -1.02
CA LEU A 234 -21.27 16.64 -1.45
C LEU A 234 -19.77 16.44 -1.24
N THR A 235 -18.96 17.01 -2.12
CA THR A 235 -17.53 17.19 -1.85
C THR A 235 -17.35 18.26 -0.76
N LEU A 236 -16.20 18.28 -0.09
CA LEU A 236 -15.91 19.30 0.92
C LEU A 236 -15.94 20.72 0.33
N GLU A 237 -15.58 20.89 -0.93
CA GLU A 237 -15.65 22.18 -1.64
C GLU A 237 -17.11 22.60 -1.90
N GLU A 238 -17.94 21.69 -2.40
CA GLU A 238 -19.38 21.93 -2.58
C GLU A 238 -20.07 22.22 -1.26
N LEU A 239 -19.69 21.51 -0.21
CA LEU A 239 -20.23 21.73 1.13
C LEU A 239 -19.87 23.13 1.66
N GLN A 240 -18.61 23.58 1.48
CA GLN A 240 -18.22 24.95 1.83
C GLN A 240 -19.09 25.99 1.11
N ASN A 241 -19.35 25.76 -0.17
CA ASN A 241 -20.17 26.71 -0.97
C ASN A 241 -21.64 26.70 -0.53
N ARG A 242 -22.19 25.54 -0.17
CA ARG A 242 -23.57 25.43 0.37
C ARG A 242 -23.71 26.07 1.76
N LEU A 243 -22.69 25.97 2.61
CA LEU A 243 -22.68 26.57 3.94
C LEU A 243 -22.50 28.11 3.93
N GLU A 244 -22.24 28.74 2.78
CA GLU A 244 -22.22 30.20 2.64
C GLU A 244 -23.58 30.85 2.94
N ASP A 245 -24.66 30.11 2.91
CA ASP A 245 -25.99 30.61 3.33
C ASP A 245 -26.06 30.88 4.83
N ASN A 246 -25.23 30.20 5.63
CA ASN A 246 -25.05 30.49 7.05
C ASN A 246 -24.25 31.77 7.27
N GLU A 247 -24.81 32.74 8.01
CA GLU A 247 -24.21 34.05 8.21
C GLU A 247 -22.87 34.00 8.94
N ASP A 248 -22.74 33.14 9.95
CA ASP A 248 -21.51 32.97 10.72
C ASP A 248 -20.40 32.33 9.87
N PHE A 249 -20.73 31.32 9.05
CA PHE A 249 -19.79 30.69 8.14
C PHE A 249 -19.34 31.63 7.02
N ARG A 250 -20.25 32.44 6.50
CA ARG A 250 -19.95 33.50 5.53
C ARG A 250 -18.98 34.53 6.11
N ARG A 251 -19.19 34.97 7.37
CA ARG A 251 -18.25 35.87 8.07
C ARG A 251 -16.90 35.24 8.26
N LEU A 252 -16.84 33.93 8.61
CA LEU A 252 -15.60 33.19 8.76
C LEU A 252 -14.81 33.17 7.42
N ARG A 253 -15.50 32.90 6.31
CA ARG A 253 -14.89 32.87 4.96
C ARG A 253 -14.38 34.23 4.49
N GLN A 254 -15.06 35.31 4.86
CA GLN A 254 -14.62 36.67 4.52
C GLN A 254 -13.38 37.12 5.32
N GLN A 255 -13.21 36.64 6.54
CA GLN A 255 -12.16 37.09 7.46
C GLN A 255 -10.94 36.19 7.49
N TYR A 256 -11.05 34.91 7.09
CA TYR A 256 -10.01 33.90 7.22
C TYR A 256 -9.77 33.13 5.93
N SER A 257 -8.68 32.35 5.90
CA SER A 257 -8.32 31.55 4.74
C SER A 257 -9.27 30.36 4.52
N GLU A 258 -9.34 29.88 3.29
CA GLU A 258 -10.06 28.66 2.91
C GLU A 258 -9.70 27.47 3.80
N LYS A 259 -8.41 27.32 4.16
CA LYS A 259 -7.94 26.30 5.10
C LYS A 259 -8.62 26.41 6.47
N THR A 260 -8.89 27.62 6.96
CA THR A 260 -9.59 27.81 8.25
C THR A 260 -11.06 27.39 8.16
N CYS A 261 -11.70 27.64 7.01
CA CYS A 261 -13.06 27.18 6.76
C CYS A 261 -13.15 25.66 6.67
N LEU A 262 -12.20 25.01 6.00
CA LEU A 262 -12.07 23.54 5.99
C LEU A 262 -11.90 22.99 7.39
N THR A 263 -11.01 23.58 8.19
CA THR A 263 -10.82 23.16 9.60
C THR A 263 -12.10 23.28 10.41
N ALA A 264 -12.93 24.32 10.18
CA ALA A 264 -14.22 24.44 10.85
C ALA A 264 -15.17 23.28 10.51
N ILE A 265 -15.24 22.89 9.23
CA ILE A 265 -16.05 21.74 8.79
C ILE A 265 -15.51 20.44 9.36
N GLU A 266 -14.20 20.18 9.28
CA GLU A 266 -13.55 18.99 9.84
C GLU A 266 -13.82 18.85 11.34
N ASN A 267 -13.75 19.94 12.09
CA ASN A 267 -14.04 19.96 13.52
C ASN A 267 -15.52 19.62 13.81
N LEU A 268 -16.43 20.18 13.02
CA LEU A 268 -17.87 19.92 13.15
C LEU A 268 -18.18 18.44 12.87
N LEU A 269 -17.62 17.90 11.80
CA LEU A 269 -17.77 16.48 11.45
C LEU A 269 -17.17 15.56 12.52
N ALA A 270 -16.02 15.92 13.10
CA ALA A 270 -15.41 15.17 14.20
C ALA A 270 -16.28 15.17 15.47
N LEU A 271 -16.88 16.31 15.80
CA LEU A 271 -17.82 16.39 16.92
C LEU A 271 -19.10 15.60 16.67
N ILE A 272 -19.65 15.64 15.47
CA ILE A 272 -20.82 14.83 15.07
C ILE A 272 -20.50 13.34 15.17
N ALA A 273 -19.31 12.91 14.73
CA ALA A 273 -18.88 11.52 14.84
C ALA A 273 -18.73 11.06 16.31
N TYR A 274 -18.28 11.95 17.19
CA TYR A 274 -18.18 11.69 18.62
C TYR A 274 -19.53 11.64 19.31
N ALA A 275 -20.49 12.46 18.89
CA ALA A 275 -21.76 12.68 19.52
C ALA A 275 -22.69 11.45 19.49
N LYS A 276 -23.34 11.18 20.63
CA LYS A 276 -24.30 10.07 20.77
C LYS A 276 -25.65 10.58 21.34
N ARG A 277 -26.69 9.81 21.08
CA ARG A 277 -28.01 10.00 21.67
C ARG A 277 -28.51 8.72 22.35
N PRO A 278 -29.25 8.81 23.47
CA PRO A 278 -29.88 7.64 24.07
C PRO A 278 -31.10 7.20 23.25
N MET A 279 -31.30 5.92 23.12
CA MET A 279 -32.54 5.31 22.67
C MET A 279 -33.46 5.03 23.85
N GLY A 280 -34.76 4.78 23.58
CA GLY A 280 -35.77 4.49 24.61
C GLY A 280 -35.47 3.29 25.51
N ASN A 281 -34.55 2.41 25.08
CA ASN A 281 -34.04 1.26 25.87
C ASN A 281 -32.74 1.59 26.65
N GLY A 282 -32.32 2.85 26.70
CA GLY A 282 -31.07 3.28 27.34
C GLY A 282 -29.79 3.00 26.54
N LYS A 283 -29.85 2.34 25.39
CA LYS A 283 -28.70 2.11 24.51
C LYS A 283 -28.28 3.44 23.86
N LEU A 284 -26.96 3.71 23.85
CA LEU A 284 -26.39 4.86 23.14
C LEU A 284 -26.16 4.52 21.66
N VAL A 285 -26.63 5.37 20.78
CA VAL A 285 -26.42 5.30 19.33
C VAL A 285 -25.78 6.60 18.83
N PRO A 286 -25.11 6.62 17.68
CA PRO A 286 -24.63 7.86 17.08
C PRO A 286 -25.76 8.90 16.98
N MET A 287 -25.43 10.15 17.25
CA MET A 287 -26.38 11.26 17.06
C MET A 287 -26.87 11.33 15.62
N LEU A 288 -25.90 11.30 14.69
CA LEU A 288 -26.09 11.22 13.24
C LEU A 288 -25.17 10.15 12.68
N TYR A 289 -25.62 9.46 11.65
CA TYR A 289 -24.78 8.51 10.92
C TYR A 289 -23.96 9.25 9.84
N LEU A 290 -22.72 9.55 10.17
CA LEU A 290 -21.80 10.19 9.25
C LEU A 290 -21.13 9.14 8.35
N GLN A 291 -21.25 9.31 7.03
CA GLN A 291 -20.52 8.53 6.03
C GLN A 291 -19.55 9.45 5.29
N VAL A 292 -18.28 9.07 5.28
CA VAL A 292 -17.25 9.71 4.47
C VAL A 292 -16.84 8.74 3.36
N GLN A 293 -17.03 9.16 2.11
CA GLN A 293 -16.67 8.35 0.95
C GLN A 293 -15.37 8.87 0.34
N LEU A 294 -14.35 8.01 0.29
CA LEU A 294 -13.08 8.31 -0.36
C LEU A 294 -13.07 7.67 -1.75
N TRP A 295 -13.19 8.50 -2.79
CA TRP A 295 -13.11 8.05 -4.16
C TRP A 295 -11.66 7.83 -4.57
N GLN A 296 -11.33 6.61 -4.97
CA GLN A 296 -10.03 6.27 -5.51
C GLN A 296 -10.17 5.83 -6.96
N ARG A 297 -9.37 6.43 -7.84
CA ARG A 297 -9.34 6.10 -9.27
C ARG A 297 -7.92 5.71 -9.68
N GLU A 298 -7.82 4.77 -10.63
CA GLU A 298 -6.53 4.49 -11.26
C GLU A 298 -5.95 5.75 -11.92
N LEU A 299 -4.67 5.98 -11.67
CA LEU A 299 -3.94 7.11 -12.25
C LEU A 299 -3.41 6.82 -13.67
N SER A 300 -3.68 5.63 -14.21
CA SER A 300 -3.24 5.20 -15.55
C SER A 300 -3.76 6.06 -16.71
N GLY A 301 -4.83 6.80 -16.47
CA GLY A 301 -5.41 7.74 -17.44
C GLY A 301 -5.07 9.19 -17.21
N ILE A 302 -4.24 9.52 -16.21
CA ILE A 302 -3.85 10.91 -15.94
C ILE A 302 -2.74 11.35 -16.90
N LEU A 303 -2.91 12.53 -17.45
CA LEU A 303 -1.95 13.17 -18.35
C LEU A 303 -1.58 14.55 -17.81
N ARG A 304 -0.40 15.04 -18.16
CA ARG A 304 0.06 16.39 -17.82
C ARG A 304 0.20 17.22 -19.08
N TYR A 305 -0.36 18.43 -19.07
CA TYR A 305 -0.16 19.38 -20.15
C TYR A 305 1.32 19.75 -20.29
N VAL A 306 1.78 19.87 -21.55
CA VAL A 306 3.16 20.26 -21.85
C VAL A 306 3.29 21.77 -21.69
N GLN A 307 3.56 22.20 -20.47
CA GLN A 307 3.73 23.61 -20.09
C GLN A 307 4.57 23.72 -18.81
N LYS A 308 5.00 24.95 -18.49
CA LYS A 308 5.90 25.18 -17.34
C LYS A 308 5.23 24.86 -16.02
N GLU A 309 4.04 25.38 -15.79
CA GLU A 309 3.28 25.09 -14.58
C GLU A 309 2.60 23.73 -14.68
N PRO A 310 2.65 22.89 -13.63
CA PRO A 310 2.03 21.57 -13.66
C PRO A 310 0.50 21.66 -13.65
N GLU A 311 -0.12 21.20 -14.74
CA GLU A 311 -1.56 21.07 -14.88
C GLU A 311 -1.89 19.67 -15.41
N PHE A 312 -2.93 19.04 -14.86
CA PHE A 312 -3.25 17.66 -15.13
C PHE A 312 -4.66 17.52 -15.72
N THR A 313 -4.84 16.49 -16.53
CA THR A 313 -6.13 16.14 -17.12
C THR A 313 -6.29 14.64 -17.20
N TRP A 314 -7.51 14.17 -17.36
CA TRP A 314 -7.79 12.77 -17.63
C TRP A 314 -7.87 12.54 -19.14
N ARG A 315 -7.35 11.40 -19.60
CA ARG A 315 -7.39 11.01 -21.02
C ARG A 315 -8.78 11.10 -21.66
N GLY A 316 -9.83 10.78 -20.91
CA GLY A 316 -11.22 10.87 -21.38
C GLY A 316 -11.84 12.26 -21.26
N SER A 317 -11.17 13.21 -20.66
CA SER A 317 -11.65 14.58 -20.43
C SER A 317 -11.01 15.60 -21.37
N ILE A 318 -10.08 15.19 -22.23
CA ILE A 318 -9.46 16.09 -23.22
C ILE A 318 -10.55 16.48 -24.22
N ARG A 319 -10.89 17.76 -24.26
CA ARG A 319 -11.78 18.32 -25.27
C ARG A 319 -10.99 18.57 -26.55
N ASN A 320 -11.55 18.16 -27.70
CA ASN A 320 -10.89 18.32 -29.01
C ASN A 320 -10.67 19.79 -29.41
N ASP A 321 -11.24 20.74 -28.69
CA ASP A 321 -11.14 22.18 -28.96
C ASP A 321 -9.97 22.86 -28.24
N GLU A 322 -9.24 22.13 -27.39
CA GLU A 322 -8.07 22.71 -26.72
C GLU A 322 -6.82 22.48 -27.57
N ASP A 323 -6.23 23.59 -28.06
CA ASP A 323 -4.93 23.60 -28.74
C ASP A 323 -3.73 23.18 -27.85
N ARG A 324 -4.00 22.49 -26.69
CA ARG A 324 -2.99 22.10 -25.74
C ARG A 324 -2.73 20.61 -25.81
N VAL A 325 -1.47 20.20 -25.76
CA VAL A 325 -1.09 18.80 -25.75
C VAL A 325 -0.81 18.33 -24.32
N ALA A 326 -1.39 17.19 -23.97
CA ALA A 326 -1.12 16.51 -22.70
C ALA A 326 -0.49 15.13 -22.96
N LEU A 327 0.57 14.81 -22.23
CA LEU A 327 1.35 13.59 -22.38
C LEU A 327 1.34 12.75 -21.09
N PRO A 328 1.58 11.42 -21.19
CA PRO A 328 1.87 10.58 -20.05
C PRO A 328 3.05 11.10 -19.25
N MET A 329 3.01 10.91 -17.93
CA MET A 329 4.05 11.37 -17.03
C MET A 329 4.89 10.21 -16.55
N TYR A 330 6.15 10.53 -16.24
CA TYR A 330 6.96 9.67 -15.42
C TYR A 330 7.34 10.35 -14.10
N PHE A 331 7.75 9.52 -13.15
CA PHE A 331 8.42 9.99 -11.94
C PHE A 331 9.58 9.04 -11.58
N CYS A 332 10.56 9.58 -10.91
CA CYS A 332 11.66 8.81 -10.36
C CYS A 332 11.31 8.36 -8.92
N ARG A 333 11.44 7.06 -8.65
CA ARG A 333 11.20 6.51 -7.31
C ARG A 333 12.21 6.96 -6.26
N ASP A 334 13.41 7.35 -6.69
CA ASP A 334 14.51 7.69 -5.79
C ASP A 334 14.52 9.17 -5.42
N CYS A 335 14.51 10.06 -6.41
CA CYS A 335 14.63 11.49 -6.18
C CYS A 335 13.32 12.28 -6.34
N GLY A 336 12.24 11.64 -6.78
CA GLY A 336 10.95 12.30 -7.00
C GLY A 336 10.88 13.15 -8.28
N ALA A 337 11.95 13.24 -9.06
CA ALA A 337 11.93 13.98 -10.33
C ALA A 337 10.82 13.46 -11.26
N SER A 338 10.13 14.38 -11.94
CA SER A 338 9.00 14.06 -12.81
C SER A 338 9.07 14.84 -14.11
N GLY A 339 8.50 14.29 -15.17
CA GLY A 339 8.44 14.90 -16.49
C GLY A 339 7.47 14.15 -17.38
N TRP A 340 7.58 14.33 -18.69
CA TRP A 340 6.71 13.71 -19.67
C TRP A 340 7.41 12.55 -20.37
N LEU A 341 6.63 11.54 -20.71
CA LEU A 341 7.02 10.43 -21.58
C LEU A 341 6.62 10.79 -23.02
N SER A 342 7.53 10.57 -23.96
CA SER A 342 7.22 10.62 -25.39
C SER A 342 8.07 9.62 -26.16
N ARG A 343 7.90 9.59 -27.46
CA ARG A 343 8.68 8.79 -28.42
C ARG A 343 9.16 9.71 -29.54
N ARG A 344 10.42 9.54 -29.93
CA ARG A 344 11.01 10.27 -31.06
C ARG A 344 11.75 9.32 -31.97
N LEU A 345 11.47 9.39 -33.26
CA LEU A 345 12.28 8.70 -34.27
C LEU A 345 13.51 9.57 -34.60
N ALA A 346 14.65 8.94 -34.88
CA ALA A 346 15.89 9.66 -35.18
C ALA A 346 15.79 10.57 -36.45
N THR A 347 14.82 10.29 -37.30
CA THR A 347 14.57 11.00 -38.57
C THR A 347 13.44 12.02 -38.48
N ASP A 348 12.86 12.24 -37.32
CA ASP A 348 11.66 13.08 -37.12
C ASP A 348 11.93 14.15 -36.06
N ASP A 349 11.62 15.39 -36.37
CA ASP A 349 11.70 16.54 -35.45
C ASP A 349 10.47 16.63 -34.53
N ARG A 350 9.55 15.69 -34.65
CA ARG A 350 8.29 15.65 -33.88
C ARG A 350 8.33 14.61 -32.79
N TYR A 351 7.80 15.00 -31.62
CA TYR A 351 7.55 14.11 -30.50
C TYR A 351 6.15 13.50 -30.61
N CYS A 352 6.04 12.20 -30.35
CA CYS A 352 4.77 11.48 -30.41
C CYS A 352 3.82 11.98 -29.30
N SER A 353 2.56 12.26 -29.67
CA SER A 353 1.49 12.63 -28.74
C SER A 353 0.48 11.50 -28.49
N ASP A 354 0.54 10.40 -29.27
CA ASP A 354 -0.38 9.27 -29.07
C ASP A 354 -0.02 8.48 -27.82
N VAL A 355 -0.85 8.62 -26.78
CA VAL A 355 -0.68 8.02 -25.47
C VAL A 355 -0.53 6.49 -25.54
N LYS A 356 -1.28 5.81 -26.41
CA LYS A 356 -1.23 4.36 -26.55
C LYS A 356 0.13 3.90 -27.08
N THR A 357 0.62 4.57 -28.10
CA THR A 357 1.94 4.30 -28.71
C THR A 357 3.06 4.57 -27.70
N ILE A 358 2.99 5.69 -26.97
CA ILE A 358 3.99 6.06 -25.96
C ILE A 358 4.05 4.98 -24.86
N ASN A 359 2.90 4.59 -24.28
CA ASN A 359 2.85 3.62 -23.21
C ASN A 359 3.33 2.24 -23.68
N THR A 360 2.95 1.82 -24.88
CA THR A 360 3.42 0.56 -25.46
C THR A 360 4.94 0.57 -25.64
N SER A 361 5.49 1.65 -26.19
CA SER A 361 6.95 1.79 -26.38
C SER A 361 7.69 1.83 -25.05
N PHE A 362 7.16 2.50 -24.02
CA PHE A 362 7.74 2.53 -22.68
C PHE A 362 7.74 1.16 -22.00
N MET A 363 6.65 0.40 -22.15
CA MET A 363 6.55 -0.97 -21.60
C MET A 363 7.52 -1.93 -22.30
N ASN A 364 7.63 -1.85 -23.62
CA ASN A 364 8.56 -2.66 -24.43
C ASN A 364 10.02 -2.23 -24.29
N ARG A 365 10.28 -1.07 -23.68
CA ARG A 365 11.59 -0.45 -23.59
C ARG A 365 12.19 -0.15 -24.96
N ASP A 366 11.37 0.36 -25.89
CA ASP A 366 11.85 0.74 -27.23
C ASP A 366 12.90 1.85 -27.12
N LYS A 367 13.94 1.77 -27.96
CA LYS A 367 15.08 2.72 -27.92
C LYS A 367 14.69 4.18 -28.26
N GLU A 368 13.56 4.37 -28.92
CA GLU A 368 13.00 5.67 -29.30
C GLU A 368 12.28 6.41 -28.18
N VAL A 369 12.11 5.79 -27.01
CA VAL A 369 11.50 6.44 -25.83
C VAL A 369 12.39 7.57 -25.35
N VAL A 370 11.77 8.73 -25.13
CA VAL A 370 12.43 9.92 -24.59
C VAL A 370 11.69 10.43 -23.36
N LEU A 371 12.46 10.98 -22.42
CA LEU A 371 11.98 11.67 -21.23
C LEU A 371 12.12 13.17 -21.48
N LEU A 372 11.06 13.93 -21.29
CA LEU A 372 11.05 15.38 -21.47
C LEU A 372 10.97 16.04 -20.10
N ASN A 373 11.92 16.90 -19.75
CA ASN A 373 11.99 17.60 -18.47
C ASN A 373 12.04 19.11 -18.70
N ILE A 374 11.49 19.86 -17.75
CA ILE A 374 11.77 21.29 -17.67
C ILE A 374 13.23 21.44 -17.26
N GLU A 375 13.97 22.29 -17.98
CA GLU A 375 15.36 22.53 -17.66
C GLU A 375 15.49 23.18 -16.27
N SER A 376 16.32 22.59 -15.42
CA SER A 376 16.68 23.11 -14.10
C SER A 376 18.14 23.53 -14.07
N LYS A 377 18.51 24.42 -13.15
CA LYS A 377 19.91 24.82 -12.94
C LYS A 377 20.87 23.66 -12.63
N ARG A 378 20.33 22.50 -12.23
CA ARG A 378 21.12 21.28 -11.97
C ARG A 378 21.65 20.64 -13.25
N HIS A 379 21.09 20.94 -14.40
CA HIS A 379 21.47 20.32 -15.68
C HIS A 379 22.70 20.93 -16.35
N GLU A 380 23.12 22.14 -15.95
CA GLU A 380 24.29 22.80 -16.52
C GLU A 380 25.59 22.06 -16.26
N ALA A 381 25.65 21.26 -15.18
CA ALA A 381 26.82 20.45 -14.81
C ALA A 381 26.91 19.09 -15.51
N VAL A 382 25.85 18.64 -16.21
CA VAL A 382 25.76 17.26 -16.77
C VAL A 382 26.10 17.19 -18.27
N GLU A 383 26.44 18.31 -18.91
CA GLU A 383 26.73 18.34 -20.36
C GLU A 383 27.94 17.49 -20.78
N GLU A 384 28.84 17.13 -19.87
CA GLU A 384 30.08 16.39 -20.17
C GLU A 384 29.94 14.87 -20.21
N TYR A 385 28.77 14.28 -19.86
CA TYR A 385 28.60 12.83 -19.71
C TYR A 385 27.61 12.21 -20.69
N ALA A 386 27.63 12.58 -21.95
CA ALA A 386 26.98 11.79 -23.00
C ALA A 386 27.81 10.54 -23.31
N SER A 387 27.53 9.44 -22.61
CA SER A 387 28.03 8.11 -23.03
C SER A 387 27.41 7.74 -24.38
N GLU A 388 28.15 7.04 -25.27
CA GLU A 388 27.59 6.49 -26.50
C GLU A 388 26.23 5.82 -26.24
N GLY A 389 25.17 6.26 -26.93
CA GLY A 389 23.80 5.79 -26.79
C GLY A 389 22.93 6.54 -25.79
N SER A 390 23.38 7.68 -25.23
CA SER A 390 22.51 8.55 -24.43
C SER A 390 22.30 9.91 -25.09
N ILE A 391 21.04 10.40 -25.04
CA ILE A 391 20.64 11.74 -25.44
C ILE A 391 20.35 12.51 -24.16
N ASN A 392 20.97 13.69 -24.01
CA ASN A 392 20.69 14.60 -22.91
C ASN A 392 20.95 16.04 -23.37
N VAL A 393 20.04 16.58 -24.15
CA VAL A 393 20.23 17.87 -24.81
C VAL A 393 19.03 18.79 -24.57
N PRO A 394 19.26 20.11 -24.42
CA PRO A 394 18.17 21.07 -24.35
C PRO A 394 17.63 21.34 -25.77
N HIS A 395 16.30 21.35 -25.88
CA HIS A 395 15.57 21.70 -27.08
C HIS A 395 14.49 22.72 -26.78
N TYR A 396 14.24 23.63 -27.71
CA TYR A 396 13.04 24.43 -27.73
C TYR A 396 11.95 23.65 -28.44
N VAL A 397 10.83 23.44 -27.76
CA VAL A 397 9.72 22.61 -28.25
C VAL A 397 8.45 23.47 -28.30
N ASN A 398 7.78 23.46 -29.45
CA ASN A 398 6.45 24.05 -29.57
C ASN A 398 5.44 23.19 -28.81
N ILE A 399 4.75 23.78 -27.83
CA ILE A 399 3.87 23.05 -26.92
C ILE A 399 2.58 22.56 -27.56
N ARG A 400 2.20 23.08 -28.73
CA ARG A 400 0.99 22.68 -29.47
C ARG A 400 1.30 21.61 -30.52
N ALA A 401 2.37 21.77 -31.27
CA ALA A 401 2.75 20.85 -32.35
C ALA A 401 3.66 19.71 -31.89
N LEU A 402 4.29 19.85 -30.72
CA LEU A 402 5.34 18.94 -30.21
C LEU A 402 6.49 18.77 -31.22
N THR A 403 6.87 19.84 -31.89
CA THR A 403 8.01 19.90 -32.83
C THR A 403 9.13 20.71 -32.24
N GLU A 404 10.35 20.45 -32.68
CA GLU A 404 11.46 21.36 -32.41
C GLU A 404 11.18 22.75 -33.03
N ALA A 405 11.56 23.78 -32.32
CA ALA A 405 11.25 25.16 -32.65
C ALA A 405 12.44 26.08 -32.32
N CYS A 406 12.41 27.34 -32.84
CA CYS A 406 13.38 28.36 -32.48
C CYS A 406 12.95 29.06 -31.19
N SER A 407 13.90 29.57 -30.42
CA SER A 407 13.63 30.32 -29.19
C SER A 407 12.77 31.56 -29.35
N SER A 408 12.66 32.08 -30.56
CA SER A 408 11.85 33.26 -30.95
C SER A 408 10.40 32.96 -31.31
N ASP A 409 10.06 31.68 -31.47
CA ASP A 409 8.74 31.25 -31.89
C ASP A 409 7.71 31.39 -30.75
N LYS A 410 6.43 31.50 -31.14
CA LYS A 410 5.32 31.55 -30.16
C LYS A 410 5.05 30.16 -29.63
N ASP A 411 4.53 30.11 -28.41
CA ASP A 411 4.13 28.85 -27.72
C ASP A 411 5.28 27.84 -27.60
N VAL A 412 6.47 28.30 -27.23
CA VAL A 412 7.68 27.49 -27.11
C VAL A 412 8.13 27.39 -25.66
N ILE A 413 8.52 26.20 -25.26
CA ILE A 413 9.14 25.90 -23.95
C ILE A 413 10.52 25.28 -24.17
N ARG A 414 11.48 25.63 -23.32
CA ARG A 414 12.78 24.98 -23.30
C ARG A 414 12.68 23.70 -22.43
N LEU A 415 12.83 22.56 -23.07
CA LEU A 415 12.81 21.24 -22.45
C LEU A 415 14.16 20.56 -22.63
N ARG A 416 14.55 19.76 -21.66
CA ARG A 416 15.65 18.83 -21.80
C ARG A 416 15.10 17.47 -22.24
N VAL A 417 15.62 16.99 -23.36
CA VAL A 417 15.27 15.69 -23.93
C VAL A 417 16.31 14.67 -23.50
N CYS A 418 15.89 13.67 -22.77
CA CYS A 418 16.77 12.65 -22.21
C CYS A 418 16.36 11.26 -22.71
N SER A 419 17.33 10.48 -23.14
CA SER A 419 17.16 9.05 -23.37
C SER A 419 18.47 8.34 -23.08
N LYS A 420 18.40 7.22 -22.36
CA LYS A 420 19.53 6.35 -22.12
C LYS A 420 19.21 4.96 -22.63
N THR A 421 20.09 4.40 -23.45
CA THR A 421 19.92 3.05 -23.97
C THR A 421 20.93 2.11 -23.32
N GLY A 422 20.52 0.87 -23.12
CA GLY A 422 21.37 -0.23 -22.67
C GLY A 422 21.27 -1.40 -23.64
N THR A 423 22.28 -2.25 -23.70
CA THR A 423 22.30 -3.42 -24.57
C THR A 423 21.78 -4.63 -23.78
N ASN A 424 20.81 -5.35 -24.33
CA ASN A 424 20.31 -6.59 -23.75
C ASN A 424 21.27 -7.77 -24.04
N LYS A 425 20.99 -8.96 -23.45
CA LYS A 425 21.81 -10.19 -23.66
C LYS A 425 21.94 -10.60 -25.11
N ASN A 426 21.05 -10.16 -26.00
CA ASN A 426 20.99 -10.46 -27.42
C ASN A 426 21.63 -9.36 -28.29
N GLY A 427 22.31 -8.38 -27.72
CA GLY A 427 22.97 -7.30 -28.45
C GLY A 427 22.05 -6.14 -28.90
N ASN A 428 20.74 -6.22 -28.63
CA ASN A 428 19.79 -5.19 -29.05
C ASN A 428 19.77 -4.01 -28.06
N GLN A 429 19.77 -2.79 -28.59
CA GLN A 429 19.62 -1.58 -27.79
C GLN A 429 18.18 -1.45 -27.27
N LYS A 430 18.03 -1.19 -25.98
CA LYS A 430 16.75 -0.93 -25.33
C LYS A 430 16.82 0.31 -24.44
N PHE A 431 15.71 1.04 -24.33
CA PHE A 431 15.58 2.15 -23.40
C PHE A 431 15.86 1.70 -21.96
N SER A 432 16.72 2.44 -21.29
CA SER A 432 17.03 2.25 -19.88
C SER A 432 16.18 3.19 -19.04
N ARG A 433 15.46 2.68 -18.04
CA ARG A 433 14.67 3.46 -17.09
C ARG A 433 15.55 4.17 -16.05
N THR A 434 16.66 4.73 -16.50
CA THR A 434 17.58 5.49 -15.66
C THR A 434 17.11 6.93 -15.53
N CYS A 435 17.08 7.43 -14.29
CA CYS A 435 16.65 8.80 -14.03
C CYS A 435 17.64 9.81 -14.57
N PRO A 436 17.19 10.84 -15.31
CA PRO A 436 18.07 11.90 -15.81
C PRO A 436 18.59 12.84 -14.73
N GLU A 437 17.93 12.90 -13.55
CA GLU A 437 18.30 13.80 -12.46
C GLU A 437 19.25 13.17 -11.44
N CYS A 438 19.00 11.92 -11.02
CA CYS A 438 19.79 11.25 -9.98
C CYS A 438 20.57 10.02 -10.49
N ASN A 439 20.50 9.74 -11.77
CA ASN A 439 21.11 8.58 -12.43
C ASN A 439 20.74 7.21 -11.82
N GLY A 440 19.66 7.16 -11.00
CA GLY A 440 19.15 5.92 -10.42
C GLY A 440 18.71 4.94 -11.52
N ILE A 441 19.22 3.71 -11.49
CA ILE A 441 18.96 2.68 -12.52
C ILE A 441 17.60 2.02 -12.22
N ASP A 442 16.77 1.83 -13.26
CA ASP A 442 15.42 1.27 -13.19
C ASP A 442 14.47 2.00 -12.22
N THR A 443 14.70 3.30 -11.98
CA THR A 443 13.92 4.11 -11.04
C THR A 443 12.78 4.88 -11.70
N ILE A 444 12.79 5.01 -13.03
CA ILE A 444 11.74 5.69 -13.78
C ILE A 444 10.50 4.81 -13.92
N CYS A 445 9.39 5.35 -13.46
CA CYS A 445 8.06 4.75 -13.55
C CYS A 445 7.10 5.69 -14.23
N GLU A 446 6.23 5.15 -15.07
CA GLU A 446 5.04 5.86 -15.51
C GLU A 446 4.08 6.08 -14.31
N ILE A 447 3.44 7.24 -14.24
CA ILE A 447 2.38 7.47 -13.27
C ILE A 447 1.12 6.74 -13.74
N GLY A 448 1.04 5.51 -13.35
CA GLY A 448 -0.05 4.59 -13.62
C GLY A 448 -0.22 3.68 -12.40
N GLY A 449 -0.32 4.30 -11.21
CA GLY A 449 -0.50 3.53 -9.98
C GLY A 449 -1.76 2.68 -10.07
N ARG A 450 -1.61 1.34 -10.07
CA ARG A 450 -2.76 0.45 -9.97
C ARG A 450 -3.55 0.79 -8.72
N ILE A 451 -4.85 0.70 -8.79
CA ILE A 451 -5.77 0.96 -7.66
C ILE A 451 -5.31 0.24 -6.39
N SER A 452 -4.83 -1.00 -6.49
CA SER A 452 -4.30 -1.77 -5.37
C SER A 452 -3.12 -1.11 -4.64
N THR A 453 -2.28 -0.34 -5.36
CA THR A 453 -1.17 0.41 -4.73
C THR A 453 -1.69 1.57 -3.90
N LEU A 454 -2.64 2.33 -4.43
CA LEU A 454 -3.27 3.45 -3.72
C LEU A 454 -4.08 2.95 -2.52
N SER A 455 -4.87 1.90 -2.74
CA SER A 455 -5.67 1.27 -1.67
C SER A 455 -4.81 0.73 -0.54
N SER A 456 -3.64 0.12 -0.83
CA SER A 456 -2.74 -0.36 0.24
C SER A 456 -2.22 0.77 1.14
N VAL A 457 -1.98 1.95 0.57
CA VAL A 457 -1.60 3.13 1.35
C VAL A 457 -2.79 3.64 2.16
N ALA A 458 -3.97 3.75 1.55
CA ALA A 458 -5.19 4.17 2.23
C ALA A 458 -5.55 3.22 3.39
N ILE A 459 -5.52 1.90 3.17
CA ILE A 459 -5.74 0.87 4.19
C ILE A 459 -4.78 1.07 5.37
N SER A 460 -3.48 1.22 5.07
CA SER A 460 -2.48 1.44 6.10
C SER A 460 -2.73 2.72 6.90
N GLN A 461 -3.10 3.82 6.24
CA GLN A 461 -3.38 5.10 6.90
C GLN A 461 -4.69 5.06 7.71
N VAL A 462 -5.75 4.49 7.17
CA VAL A 462 -7.02 4.35 7.90
C VAL A 462 -6.86 3.48 9.14
N LEU A 463 -6.16 2.34 9.02
CA LEU A 463 -5.94 1.45 10.17
C LEU A 463 -4.89 1.99 11.16
N SER A 464 -4.02 2.92 10.75
CA SER A 464 -3.07 3.60 11.66
C SER A 464 -3.62 4.86 12.31
N SER A 465 -4.78 5.35 11.88
CA SER A 465 -5.46 6.43 12.59
C SER A 465 -5.79 5.98 14.02
N ASP A 466 -5.72 6.92 14.94
CA ASP A 466 -5.91 6.65 16.36
C ASP A 466 -7.37 6.24 16.64
N PHE A 467 -7.56 4.95 16.88
CA PHE A 467 -8.84 4.37 17.27
C PHE A 467 -8.91 4.07 18.77
N ASP A 468 -8.24 4.84 19.62
CA ASP A 468 -8.21 4.60 21.06
C ASP A 468 -9.59 4.49 21.70
N HIS A 469 -10.61 5.07 21.06
CA HIS A 469 -12.01 5.00 21.48
C HIS A 469 -12.88 4.04 20.67
N ALA A 470 -12.37 3.50 19.55
CA ALA A 470 -13.09 2.50 18.79
C ALA A 470 -12.84 1.11 19.40
N ASP A 471 -13.92 0.34 19.56
CA ASP A 471 -13.77 -1.07 19.89
C ASP A 471 -12.87 -1.74 18.82
N ALA A 472 -12.00 -2.63 19.24
CA ALA A 472 -11.14 -3.35 18.32
C ALA A 472 -11.94 -4.09 17.22
N SER A 473 -13.20 -4.42 17.50
CA SER A 473 -14.16 -4.99 16.54
C SER A 473 -14.47 -4.05 15.36
N ASP A 474 -14.30 -2.74 15.53
CA ASP A 474 -14.63 -1.74 14.51
C ASP A 474 -13.46 -1.44 13.56
N ARG A 475 -12.26 -1.94 13.88
CA ARG A 475 -11.05 -1.77 13.05
C ARG A 475 -11.01 -2.75 11.88
N LYS A 476 -12.00 -2.64 10.99
CA LYS A 476 -12.19 -3.55 9.85
C LYS A 476 -12.44 -2.78 8.57
N ILE A 477 -11.96 -3.30 7.45
CA ILE A 477 -12.15 -2.72 6.13
C ILE A 477 -12.77 -3.76 5.21
N LEU A 478 -13.83 -3.35 4.50
CA LEU A 478 -14.45 -4.13 3.44
C LEU A 478 -14.19 -3.44 2.11
N ILE A 479 -13.63 -4.18 1.16
CA ILE A 479 -13.29 -3.70 -0.17
C ILE A 479 -14.10 -4.49 -1.19
N PHE A 480 -14.78 -3.79 -2.09
CA PHE A 480 -15.49 -4.39 -3.20
C PHE A 480 -14.72 -4.23 -4.50
N THR A 481 -14.64 -5.29 -5.29
CA THR A 481 -14.00 -5.29 -6.61
C THR A 481 -14.96 -5.82 -7.67
N ASN A 482 -14.75 -5.40 -8.91
CA ASN A 482 -15.59 -5.86 -10.03
C ASN A 482 -15.19 -7.26 -10.56
N SER A 483 -14.14 -7.85 -10.03
CA SER A 483 -13.57 -9.10 -10.54
C SER A 483 -13.12 -10.00 -9.41
N VAL A 484 -13.59 -11.24 -9.43
CA VAL A 484 -13.19 -12.28 -8.46
C VAL A 484 -11.69 -12.56 -8.50
N GLN A 485 -11.06 -12.54 -9.69
CA GLN A 485 -9.62 -12.73 -9.82
C GLN A 485 -8.84 -11.56 -9.23
N ASP A 486 -9.34 -10.34 -9.35
CA ASP A 486 -8.73 -9.16 -8.77
C ASP A 486 -8.84 -9.20 -7.25
N ALA A 487 -9.94 -9.69 -6.68
CA ALA A 487 -10.11 -9.81 -5.23
C ALA A 487 -9.01 -10.67 -4.59
N ALA A 488 -8.75 -11.86 -5.12
CA ALA A 488 -7.71 -12.76 -4.63
C ALA A 488 -6.32 -12.13 -4.74
N HIS A 489 -6.00 -11.55 -5.91
CA HIS A 489 -4.70 -10.90 -6.14
C HIS A 489 -4.52 -9.68 -5.22
N GLN A 490 -5.56 -8.87 -5.04
CA GLN A 490 -5.50 -7.66 -4.23
C GLN A 490 -5.35 -7.98 -2.75
N ALA A 491 -6.04 -8.99 -2.21
CA ALA A 491 -5.92 -9.41 -0.82
C ALA A 491 -4.45 -9.73 -0.48
N GLY A 492 -3.81 -10.63 -1.23
CA GLY A 492 -2.39 -10.96 -1.02
C GLY A 492 -1.44 -9.76 -1.21
N PHE A 493 -1.76 -8.86 -2.15
CA PHE A 493 -0.98 -7.64 -2.37
C PHE A 493 -1.08 -6.68 -1.18
N TYR A 494 -2.28 -6.47 -0.62
CA TYR A 494 -2.48 -5.60 0.54
C TYR A 494 -1.73 -6.13 1.75
N GLU A 495 -1.83 -7.40 2.04
CA GLU A 495 -1.13 -8.01 3.16
C GLU A 495 0.39 -7.87 3.05
N ALA A 496 0.97 -8.21 1.91
CA ALA A 496 2.41 -8.15 1.70
C ALA A 496 2.96 -6.71 1.72
N ARG A 497 2.19 -5.73 1.20
CA ARG A 497 2.65 -4.35 1.12
C ARG A 497 2.50 -3.61 2.45
N THR A 498 1.39 -3.79 3.16
CA THR A 498 1.15 -3.16 4.45
C THR A 498 2.08 -3.72 5.53
N PHE A 499 2.46 -4.99 5.45
CA PHE A 499 3.48 -5.59 6.32
C PHE A 499 4.79 -4.81 6.29
N ARG A 500 5.26 -4.39 5.12
CA ARG A 500 6.50 -3.62 5.00
C ARG A 500 6.41 -2.24 5.63
N PHE A 501 5.26 -1.57 5.50
CA PHE A 501 5.03 -0.31 6.18
C PHE A 501 5.05 -0.49 7.70
N LEU A 502 4.30 -1.47 8.18
CA LEU A 502 4.25 -1.83 9.59
C LEU A 502 5.64 -2.12 10.16
N PHE A 503 6.42 -2.97 9.47
CA PHE A 503 7.75 -3.38 9.94
C PHE A 503 8.70 -2.18 10.02
N ARG A 504 8.71 -1.31 9.00
CA ARG A 504 9.52 -0.09 8.97
C ARG A 504 9.08 0.93 10.02
N GLN A 505 7.78 1.15 10.18
CA GLN A 505 7.25 2.00 11.24
C GLN A 505 7.66 1.49 12.63
N SER A 506 7.53 0.18 12.86
CA SER A 506 7.91 -0.45 14.12
C SER A 506 9.40 -0.33 14.41
N MET A 507 10.24 -0.44 13.39
CA MET A 507 11.69 -0.28 13.48
C MET A 507 12.06 1.18 13.76
N GLN A 508 11.48 2.10 13.00
CA GLN A 508 11.71 3.53 13.19
C GLN A 508 11.24 4.03 14.55
N GLN A 509 10.10 3.54 15.04
CA GLN A 509 9.63 3.87 16.38
C GLN A 509 10.63 3.44 17.47
N PHE A 510 11.21 2.25 17.36
CA PHE A 510 12.27 1.83 18.29
C PHE A 510 13.52 2.71 18.14
N ILE A 511 14.01 2.95 16.92
CA ILE A 511 15.19 3.76 16.67
C ILE A 511 15.01 5.18 17.23
N ASN A 512 13.80 5.76 17.14
CA ASN A 512 13.51 7.08 17.68
C ASN A 512 13.53 7.15 19.23
N THR A 513 13.55 6.01 19.92
CA THR A 513 13.72 5.99 21.40
C THR A 513 15.17 6.00 21.84
N LEU A 514 16.10 5.93 20.91
CA LEU A 514 17.55 5.84 21.22
C LEU A 514 18.17 7.23 21.31
N ASP A 515 19.03 7.40 22.30
CA ASP A 515 19.85 8.61 22.50
C ASP A 515 21.19 8.47 21.76
N GLY A 516 21.17 8.35 20.43
CA GLY A 516 22.37 8.20 19.60
C GLY A 516 22.34 7.00 18.66
N SER A 517 23.51 6.63 18.13
CA SER A 517 23.64 5.52 17.19
C SER A 517 23.76 4.16 17.90
N ILE A 518 23.30 3.11 17.21
CA ILE A 518 23.32 1.73 17.70
C ILE A 518 23.90 0.81 16.61
N ASN A 519 24.65 -0.24 16.97
CA ASN A 519 25.08 -1.22 15.98
C ASN A 519 23.95 -2.21 15.61
N LEU A 520 24.13 -2.87 14.46
CA LEU A 520 23.08 -3.73 13.90
C LEU A 520 22.66 -4.89 14.84
N VAL A 521 23.59 -5.48 15.58
CA VAL A 521 23.30 -6.59 16.52
C VAL A 521 22.50 -6.09 17.71
N GLU A 522 22.89 -4.94 18.25
CA GLU A 522 22.15 -4.31 19.36
C GLU A 522 20.78 -3.81 18.89
N LEU A 523 20.66 -3.31 17.65
CA LEU A 523 19.38 -2.95 17.03
C LEU A 523 18.44 -4.15 16.96
N GLN A 524 18.93 -5.30 16.49
CA GLN A 524 18.15 -6.54 16.40
C GLN A 524 17.66 -7.02 17.79
N LYS A 525 18.56 -7.01 18.78
CA LYS A 525 18.21 -7.39 20.17
C LYS A 525 17.24 -6.38 20.80
N GLY A 526 17.54 -5.11 20.68
CA GLY A 526 16.75 -4.02 21.27
C GLY A 526 15.34 -3.93 20.64
N PHE A 527 15.21 -4.08 19.31
CA PHE A 527 13.94 -4.12 18.63
C PHE A 527 13.04 -5.23 19.20
N LYS A 528 13.57 -6.43 19.35
CA LYS A 528 12.81 -7.57 19.90
C LYS A 528 12.40 -7.33 21.35
N ALA A 529 13.33 -6.89 22.20
CA ALA A 529 13.05 -6.57 23.60
C ALA A 529 11.99 -5.47 23.73
N TYR A 530 12.11 -4.38 22.97
CA TYR A 530 11.16 -3.26 22.97
C TYR A 530 9.73 -3.69 22.67
N TRP A 531 9.55 -4.58 21.69
CA TRP A 531 8.22 -5.05 21.30
C TRP A 531 7.69 -6.16 22.20
N HIS A 532 8.53 -7.03 22.76
CA HIS A 532 8.11 -8.02 23.76
C HIS A 532 7.62 -7.39 25.08
N GLU A 533 8.13 -6.21 25.44
CA GLU A 533 7.62 -5.47 26.59
C GLU A 533 6.23 -4.85 26.35
N ARG A 534 5.86 -4.61 25.11
CA ARG A 534 4.63 -3.87 24.71
C ARG A 534 3.53 -4.75 24.14
N LEU A 535 3.86 -5.96 23.74
CA LEU A 535 2.95 -6.90 23.11
C LEU A 535 2.98 -8.23 23.86
N THR A 536 1.86 -8.92 23.87
CA THR A 536 1.83 -10.33 24.27
C THR A 536 2.65 -11.17 23.29
N GLU A 537 3.06 -12.37 23.70
CA GLU A 537 3.80 -13.27 22.80
C GLU A 537 3.03 -13.53 21.49
N GLU A 538 1.72 -13.72 21.59
CA GLU A 538 0.85 -13.92 20.43
C GLU A 538 0.84 -12.72 19.50
N GLU A 539 0.62 -11.52 20.03
CA GLU A 539 0.61 -10.28 19.26
C GLU A 539 1.94 -10.03 18.57
N TYR A 540 3.06 -10.31 19.28
CA TYR A 540 4.40 -10.15 18.73
C TYR A 540 4.63 -11.03 17.49
N TYR A 541 4.37 -12.34 17.61
CA TYR A 541 4.54 -13.25 16.49
C TYR A 541 3.61 -12.91 15.32
N HIS A 542 2.34 -12.66 15.59
CA HIS A 542 1.41 -12.29 14.53
C HIS A 542 1.75 -10.94 13.88
N ARG A 543 2.19 -9.97 14.65
CA ARG A 543 2.52 -8.63 14.12
C ARG A 543 3.70 -8.67 13.16
N PHE A 544 4.75 -9.41 13.49
CA PHE A 544 6.00 -9.43 12.74
C PHE A 544 6.17 -10.65 11.82
N LEU A 545 5.17 -11.51 11.72
CA LEU A 545 5.20 -12.67 10.82
C LEU A 545 5.19 -12.17 9.36
N PRO A 546 6.26 -12.43 8.57
CA PRO A 546 6.27 -12.09 7.16
C PRO A 546 5.12 -12.77 6.40
N ALA A 547 4.55 -12.08 5.40
CA ALA A 547 3.39 -12.56 4.65
C ALA A 547 3.63 -13.91 3.95
N ASP A 548 4.86 -14.18 3.51
CA ASP A 548 5.26 -15.45 2.91
C ASP A 548 5.31 -16.62 3.91
N LEU A 549 5.49 -16.35 5.20
CA LEU A 549 5.41 -17.32 6.28
C LEU A 549 4.00 -17.42 6.89
N ALA A 550 3.20 -16.35 6.78
CA ALA A 550 1.84 -16.30 7.30
C ALA A 550 0.88 -17.30 6.63
N SER A 551 1.19 -17.72 5.40
CA SER A 551 0.42 -18.74 4.66
C SER A 551 0.54 -20.16 5.23
N HIS A 552 1.40 -20.41 6.23
CA HIS A 552 1.49 -21.69 6.92
C HIS A 552 0.31 -21.90 7.87
N ILE A 553 -0.73 -22.52 7.35
CA ILE A 553 -1.99 -22.85 8.03
C ILE A 553 -1.75 -23.59 9.36
N ASP A 554 -0.71 -24.43 9.42
CA ASP A 554 -0.39 -25.24 10.63
C ASP A 554 0.08 -24.39 11.82
N LEU A 555 0.67 -23.23 11.60
CA LEU A 555 1.11 -22.35 12.68
C LEU A 555 -0.06 -21.74 13.43
N ASN A 556 -1.01 -21.18 12.68
CA ASN A 556 -2.22 -20.59 13.27
C ASN A 556 -3.12 -21.65 13.92
N ARG A 557 -3.19 -22.85 13.32
CA ARG A 557 -3.99 -23.95 13.87
C ARG A 557 -3.42 -24.43 15.20
N ASN A 558 -2.12 -24.69 15.28
CA ASN A 558 -1.50 -25.16 16.52
C ASN A 558 -1.64 -24.14 17.65
N TYR A 559 -1.52 -22.86 17.36
CA TYR A 559 -1.72 -21.83 18.36
C TYR A 559 -3.18 -21.76 18.83
N ARG A 560 -4.15 -21.77 17.91
CA ARG A 560 -5.59 -21.77 18.23
C ARG A 560 -6.03 -23.02 19.01
N GLU A 561 -5.34 -24.14 18.83
CA GLU A 561 -5.55 -25.39 19.59
C GLU A 561 -4.85 -25.37 20.96
N GLY A 562 -4.27 -24.25 21.40
CA GLY A 562 -3.57 -24.13 22.68
C GLY A 562 -2.23 -24.82 22.75
N LYS A 563 -1.68 -25.27 21.60
CA LYS A 563 -0.38 -25.95 21.53
C LYS A 563 0.82 -25.00 21.50
N GLY A 564 0.56 -23.70 21.44
CA GLY A 564 1.57 -22.68 21.32
C GLY A 564 2.39 -22.74 20.02
N PHE A 565 3.39 -21.86 19.90
CA PHE A 565 4.32 -21.93 18.79
C PHE A 565 5.42 -22.96 19.05
N MET A 566 5.70 -23.79 18.04
CA MET A 566 6.76 -24.80 18.12
C MET A 566 8.14 -24.14 18.31
N PRO A 567 9.04 -24.69 19.16
CA PRO A 567 10.36 -24.09 19.40
C PRO A 567 11.18 -23.84 18.13
N ASN A 568 11.16 -24.76 17.16
CA ASN A 568 11.84 -24.59 15.87
C ASN A 568 11.27 -23.42 15.06
N PHE A 569 9.96 -23.21 15.12
CA PHE A 569 9.34 -22.07 14.48
C PHE A 569 9.75 -20.76 15.13
N LYS A 570 9.75 -20.68 16.46
CA LYS A 570 10.20 -19.48 17.19
C LYS A 570 11.62 -19.10 16.77
N TRP A 571 12.51 -20.05 16.72
CA TRP A 571 13.89 -19.82 16.28
C TRP A 571 13.97 -19.32 14.81
N GLU A 572 13.31 -20.00 13.88
CA GLU A 572 13.29 -19.59 12.46
C GLU A 572 12.69 -18.20 12.29
N PHE A 573 11.64 -17.89 13.03
CA PHE A 573 11.00 -16.58 13.02
C PHE A 573 11.94 -15.49 13.54
N GLU A 574 12.58 -15.68 14.68
CA GLU A 574 13.50 -14.71 15.27
C GLU A 574 14.69 -14.44 14.34
N VAL A 575 15.27 -15.47 13.74
CA VAL A 575 16.34 -15.32 12.75
C VAL A 575 15.83 -14.59 11.50
N ARG A 576 14.57 -14.81 11.11
CA ARG A 576 13.98 -14.11 9.98
C ARG A 576 13.72 -12.63 10.29
N VAL A 577 13.27 -12.29 11.48
CA VAL A 577 13.12 -10.89 11.92
C VAL A 577 14.48 -10.19 11.92
N ASP A 578 15.51 -10.83 12.46
CA ASP A 578 16.87 -10.31 12.43
C ASP A 578 17.38 -10.07 10.99
N TRP A 579 17.04 -10.98 10.06
CA TRP A 579 17.37 -10.81 8.65
C TRP A 579 16.61 -9.65 7.98
N GLU A 580 15.33 -9.46 8.28
CA GLU A 580 14.56 -8.33 7.74
C GLU A 580 15.18 -6.99 8.18
N ILE A 581 15.63 -6.89 9.43
CA ILE A 581 16.33 -5.72 9.97
C ILE A 581 17.70 -5.54 9.27
N ALA A 582 18.50 -6.60 9.18
CA ALA A 582 19.80 -6.55 8.51
C ALA A 582 19.66 -6.21 7.01
N SER A 583 18.61 -6.71 6.36
CA SER A 583 18.36 -6.43 4.94
C SER A 583 17.93 -4.99 4.71
N GLU A 584 17.15 -4.40 5.61
CA GLU A 584 16.69 -3.00 5.47
C GLU A 584 17.86 -2.01 5.41
N PHE A 585 18.92 -2.23 6.21
CA PHE A 585 20.15 -1.43 6.20
C PHE A 585 21.30 -2.05 5.37
N GLY A 586 21.03 -3.15 4.67
CA GLY A 586 22.00 -3.88 3.85
C GLY A 586 21.53 -4.11 2.42
N LEU A 587 21.17 -5.34 2.09
CA LEU A 587 20.81 -5.78 0.74
C LEU A 587 19.70 -4.97 0.09
N THR A 588 18.71 -4.52 0.84
CA THR A 588 17.58 -3.75 0.32
C THR A 588 17.71 -2.26 0.55
N ALA A 589 18.74 -1.79 1.25
CA ALA A 589 18.91 -0.38 1.64
C ALA A 589 18.75 0.61 0.48
N GLN A 590 19.18 0.25 -0.72
CA GLN A 590 19.09 1.06 -1.92
C GLN A 590 17.89 0.73 -2.82
N LEU A 591 16.92 -0.07 -2.33
CA LEU A 591 15.77 -0.53 -3.09
C LEU A 591 14.46 0.04 -2.53
N GLY A 592 13.61 0.54 -3.41
CA GLY A 592 12.26 0.97 -3.04
C GLY A 592 12.24 2.14 -2.06
N ARG A 593 11.42 2.07 -1.00
CA ARG A 593 11.19 3.13 -0.01
C ARG A 593 11.66 2.68 1.39
N THR A 594 12.95 2.36 1.50
CA THR A 594 13.57 1.97 2.77
C THR A 594 13.73 3.14 3.72
N LEU A 595 14.03 2.87 4.98
CA LEU A 595 14.31 3.90 5.99
C LEU A 595 15.49 4.78 5.54
N GLU A 596 16.54 4.18 4.97
CA GLU A 596 17.71 4.90 4.47
C GLU A 596 17.34 5.80 3.27
N LYS A 597 16.64 5.28 2.24
CA LYS A 597 16.27 6.08 1.07
C LYS A 597 15.26 7.19 1.35
N THR A 598 14.46 7.04 2.38
CA THR A 598 13.47 8.06 2.78
C THR A 598 14.02 9.10 3.74
N GLY A 599 15.22 8.88 4.26
CA GLY A 599 15.83 9.77 5.23
C GLY A 599 15.28 9.62 6.65
N ALA A 600 14.72 8.46 6.99
CA ALA A 600 14.23 8.19 8.33
C ALA A 600 15.34 7.74 9.28
N SER A 601 16.19 6.85 8.81
CA SER A 601 17.41 6.39 9.52
C SER A 601 18.42 5.90 8.49
N ALA A 602 19.69 6.02 8.80
CA ALA A 602 20.74 5.58 7.90
C ALA A 602 21.82 4.79 8.63
N SER A 603 22.56 3.98 7.89
CA SER A 603 23.69 3.24 8.40
C SER A 603 25.02 3.93 8.06
N PHE A 604 26.04 3.67 8.87
CA PHE A 604 27.39 4.17 8.67
C PHE A 604 28.44 3.23 9.26
N PHE A 605 29.70 3.48 8.96
CA PHE A 605 30.86 2.81 9.52
C PHE A 605 31.67 3.82 10.31
N LYS A 606 32.20 3.42 11.47
CA LYS A 606 33.08 4.30 12.27
C LYS A 606 34.39 4.56 11.55
N SER A 607 34.77 5.83 11.41
CA SER A 607 35.99 6.26 10.71
C SER A 607 37.26 5.68 11.35
N GLU A 608 37.30 5.58 12.69
CA GLU A 608 38.43 5.03 13.41
C GLU A 608 38.77 3.60 13.04
N ARG A 609 37.72 2.77 12.79
CA ARG A 609 37.86 1.36 12.36
C ARG A 609 38.47 1.25 10.97
N ILE A 610 38.13 2.17 10.09
CA ILE A 610 38.68 2.26 8.73
C ILE A 610 40.13 2.78 8.77
N GLU A 611 40.44 3.71 9.68
CA GLU A 611 41.79 4.18 9.90
C GLU A 611 42.71 3.08 10.42
N GLU A 612 42.24 2.19 11.31
CA GLU A 612 42.99 1.01 11.76
C GLU A 612 43.44 0.13 10.58
N VAL A 613 42.54 -0.05 9.58
CA VAL A 613 42.90 -0.78 8.34
C VAL A 613 44.01 -0.08 7.57
N TYR A 614 43.95 1.27 7.47
CA TYR A 614 45.00 2.02 6.81
C TYR A 614 46.34 1.82 7.51
N TYR A 615 46.42 2.00 8.83
CA TYR A 615 47.70 1.83 9.57
C TYR A 615 48.26 0.41 9.46
N SER A 616 47.39 -0.60 9.42
CA SER A 616 47.79 -2.00 9.24
C SER A 616 48.25 -2.34 7.80
N MET A 617 47.89 -1.49 6.82
CA MET A 617 48.27 -1.66 5.41
C MET A 617 49.54 -0.88 5.00
N VAL A 618 49.92 0.17 5.76
CA VAL A 618 50.98 1.10 5.38
C VAL A 618 52.30 0.38 5.09
N ASP A 619 52.76 -0.51 5.98
CA ASP A 619 54.05 -1.23 5.81
C ASP A 619 54.01 -2.16 4.59
N TRP A 620 52.86 -2.82 4.36
CA TRP A 620 52.65 -3.66 3.20
C TRP A 620 52.71 -2.84 1.91
N MET A 621 52.03 -1.69 1.87
CA MET A 621 52.01 -0.79 0.71
C MET A 621 53.45 -0.28 0.38
N ASN A 622 54.19 0.15 1.40
CA ASN A 622 55.55 0.59 1.23
C ASN A 622 56.51 -0.51 0.71
N GLY A 623 56.30 -1.75 1.14
CA GLY A 623 57.10 -2.92 0.67
C GLY A 623 56.70 -3.43 -0.73
N ASN A 624 55.61 -2.94 -1.35
CA ASN A 624 55.08 -3.42 -2.62
C ASN A 624 55.00 -2.33 -3.72
N ASN A 625 55.84 -1.31 -3.67
CA ASN A 625 55.89 -0.17 -4.60
C ASN A 625 54.57 0.65 -4.66
N MET A 626 53.92 0.84 -3.54
CA MET A 626 52.71 1.65 -3.36
C MET A 626 52.91 2.81 -2.38
N GLU A 627 54.12 3.36 -2.26
CA GLU A 627 54.47 4.42 -1.33
C GLU A 627 53.60 5.67 -1.51
N GLN A 628 53.26 5.99 -2.77
CA GLN A 628 52.39 7.14 -3.05
C GLN A 628 50.99 6.95 -2.48
N MET A 629 50.47 5.71 -2.47
CA MET A 629 49.20 5.37 -1.86
C MET A 629 49.29 5.36 -0.36
N ALA A 630 50.37 4.86 0.21
CA ALA A 630 50.63 4.91 1.63
C ALA A 630 50.75 6.36 2.17
N GLY A 631 51.11 7.34 1.33
CA GLY A 631 51.12 8.77 1.69
C GLY A 631 49.74 9.46 1.63
N LYS A 632 48.68 8.80 1.12
CA LYS A 632 47.33 9.38 0.90
C LYS A 632 46.28 8.73 1.82
N LYS A 633 46.38 8.94 3.14
CA LYS A 633 45.48 8.34 4.14
C LYS A 633 44.02 8.59 3.83
N GLY A 634 43.64 9.84 3.52
CA GLY A 634 42.24 10.20 3.23
C GLY A 634 41.67 9.43 2.04
N ASP A 635 42.42 9.41 0.93
CA ASP A 635 42.01 8.68 -0.30
C ASP A 635 41.86 7.19 -0.04
N PHE A 636 42.75 6.60 0.77
CA PHE A 636 42.65 5.20 1.17
C PHE A 636 41.42 4.93 2.03
N CYS A 637 41.13 5.76 3.03
CA CYS A 637 39.95 5.62 3.88
C CYS A 637 38.64 5.74 3.07
N HIS A 638 38.54 6.71 2.18
CA HIS A 638 37.41 6.83 1.25
C HIS A 638 37.25 5.62 0.33
N PHE A 639 38.35 5.04 -0.12
CA PHE A 639 38.33 3.82 -0.93
C PHE A 639 37.77 2.63 -0.14
N VAL A 640 38.26 2.39 1.07
CA VAL A 640 37.79 1.31 1.95
C VAL A 640 36.32 1.52 2.30
N TYR A 641 35.92 2.76 2.61
CA TYR A 641 34.53 3.11 2.83
C TYR A 641 33.64 2.74 1.65
N GLY A 642 34.04 3.08 0.43
CA GLY A 642 33.32 2.70 -0.79
C GLY A 642 33.18 1.19 -0.97
N ILE A 643 34.22 0.41 -0.63
CA ILE A 643 34.16 -1.07 -0.63
C ILE A 643 33.13 -1.57 0.38
N LEU A 644 33.15 -1.06 1.62
CA LEU A 644 32.22 -1.45 2.67
C LEU A 644 30.77 -1.12 2.28
N GLN A 645 30.53 0.05 1.70
CA GLN A 645 29.19 0.43 1.18
C GLN A 645 28.73 -0.52 0.07
N ARG A 646 29.60 -0.92 -0.84
CA ARG A 646 29.26 -1.92 -1.85
C ARG A 646 28.96 -3.27 -1.22
N MET A 647 29.81 -3.75 -0.32
CA MET A 647 29.61 -5.04 0.36
C MET A 647 28.26 -5.05 1.08
N ARG A 648 27.95 -4.01 1.84
CA ARG A 648 26.71 -3.85 2.57
C ARG A 648 25.50 -3.92 1.64
N THR A 649 25.48 -3.11 0.60
CA THR A 649 24.35 -3.01 -0.34
C THR A 649 24.19 -4.22 -1.26
N HIS A 650 25.21 -5.07 -1.36
CA HIS A 650 25.15 -6.36 -2.04
C HIS A 650 24.84 -7.54 -1.09
N GLY A 651 24.64 -7.27 0.20
CA GLY A 651 24.25 -8.25 1.20
C GLY A 651 25.40 -9.08 1.76
N ALA A 652 26.64 -8.62 1.60
CA ALA A 652 27.81 -9.25 2.21
C ALA A 652 27.91 -8.92 3.70
N VAL A 653 26.89 -9.26 4.46
CA VAL A 653 26.80 -9.13 5.92
C VAL A 653 26.78 -10.53 6.51
N ASP A 654 27.56 -10.77 7.58
CA ASP A 654 27.54 -12.09 8.23
C ASP A 654 26.27 -12.26 9.05
N HIS A 655 25.43 -13.18 8.63
CA HIS A 655 24.14 -13.41 9.27
C HIS A 655 23.80 -14.91 9.30
N PRO A 656 23.24 -15.42 10.43
CA PRO A 656 22.85 -16.83 10.57
C PRO A 656 21.90 -17.33 9.47
N TYR A 657 21.03 -16.47 8.95
CA TYR A 657 20.11 -16.79 7.86
C TYR A 657 20.81 -17.26 6.58
N LEU A 658 22.08 -16.86 6.37
CA LEU A 658 22.90 -17.23 5.22
C LEU A 658 23.71 -18.52 5.44
N VAL A 659 23.65 -19.16 6.63
CA VAL A 659 24.44 -20.38 6.92
C VAL A 659 24.11 -21.46 5.90
N LYS A 660 22.83 -21.71 5.67
CA LYS A 660 22.39 -22.75 4.73
C LYS A 660 22.83 -22.46 3.28
N TYR A 661 22.82 -21.21 2.88
CA TYR A 661 23.35 -20.78 1.58
C TYR A 661 24.84 -21.09 1.43
N ARG A 662 25.60 -20.85 2.49
CA ARG A 662 27.04 -21.16 2.50
C ARG A 662 27.31 -22.65 2.51
N GLU A 663 26.55 -23.43 3.29
CA GLU A 663 26.71 -24.89 3.43
C GLU A 663 26.36 -25.65 2.14
N GLU A 664 25.35 -25.20 1.41
CA GLU A 664 24.90 -25.83 0.16
C GLU A 664 25.66 -25.31 -1.09
N ALA A 665 26.90 -24.90 -0.93
CA ALA A 665 27.78 -24.45 -1.99
C ALA A 665 27.27 -23.26 -2.80
N LEU A 666 26.64 -22.31 -2.12
CA LEU A 666 26.19 -21.03 -2.70
C LEU A 666 25.18 -21.23 -3.84
N THR A 667 24.26 -22.16 -3.71
CA THR A 667 23.22 -22.36 -4.72
C THR A 667 22.04 -21.44 -4.46
N GLN A 668 21.50 -20.82 -5.51
CA GLN A 668 20.29 -19.98 -5.42
C GLN A 668 19.10 -20.75 -4.85
N TRP A 669 19.09 -22.04 -5.06
CA TRP A 669 18.05 -22.94 -4.62
C TRP A 669 17.97 -23.04 -3.08
N ALA A 670 19.10 -23.04 -2.40
CA ALA A 670 19.20 -23.11 -0.95
C ALA A 670 18.61 -21.86 -0.26
N LEU A 671 18.63 -20.72 -0.93
CA LEU A 671 18.07 -19.46 -0.39
C LEU A 671 16.56 -19.32 -0.62
N ASN A 672 16.04 -19.97 -1.66
CA ASN A 672 14.65 -19.75 -2.09
C ASN A 672 13.69 -20.79 -1.60
N TRP A 673 14.18 -21.97 -1.32
CA TRP A 673 13.32 -23.12 -1.14
C TRP A 673 13.93 -24.14 -0.19
N ASN A 674 13.18 -24.58 0.80
CA ASN A 674 13.46 -25.81 1.49
C ASN A 674 12.52 -26.92 0.96
N ARG A 675 12.77 -28.17 1.35
CA ARG A 675 11.96 -29.33 0.97
C ARG A 675 10.49 -29.22 1.37
N ASP A 676 10.17 -28.35 2.33
CA ASP A 676 8.82 -28.11 2.86
C ASP A 676 8.13 -26.92 2.20
N GLY A 677 8.69 -26.37 1.12
CA GLY A 677 8.11 -25.24 0.36
C GLY A 677 8.25 -23.86 1.01
N ARG A 678 9.03 -23.73 2.08
CA ARG A 678 9.25 -22.45 2.77
C ARG A 678 10.25 -21.59 1.99
N HIS A 679 9.97 -20.29 1.88
CA HIS A 679 10.83 -19.31 1.23
C HIS A 679 11.75 -18.66 2.26
N PHE A 680 13.05 -18.81 2.10
CA PHE A 680 14.05 -18.23 3.00
C PHE A 680 14.36 -16.77 2.74
N LEU A 681 14.16 -16.27 1.54
CA LEU A 681 14.42 -14.88 1.20
C LEU A 681 13.21 -14.23 0.57
N ASN A 682 13.01 -12.96 0.90
CA ASN A 682 11.99 -12.13 0.29
C ASN A 682 12.09 -12.19 -1.23
N LYS A 683 11.05 -12.68 -1.87
CA LYS A 683 10.86 -12.50 -3.29
C LYS A 683 10.56 -11.02 -3.54
N ARG A 684 11.56 -10.30 -4.09
CA ARG A 684 11.37 -9.15 -4.94
C ARG A 684 10.71 -7.87 -4.47
N LEU A 685 11.42 -6.84 -4.82
CA LEU A 685 10.89 -5.56 -5.28
C LEU A 685 11.35 -5.37 -6.75
N GLY A 686 10.45 -5.68 -7.71
CA GLY A 686 10.64 -5.43 -9.15
C GLY A 686 11.56 -6.41 -9.89
N GLY A 687 11.05 -7.15 -10.82
CA GLY A 687 11.66 -7.86 -11.93
C GLY A 687 12.61 -9.02 -11.66
N SER A 688 13.72 -8.93 -10.96
CA SER A 688 14.69 -10.00 -10.71
C SER A 688 14.98 -10.19 -9.23
N MET A 689 15.08 -11.41 -8.76
CA MET A 689 15.48 -11.71 -7.39
C MET A 689 16.92 -11.22 -7.16
N GLN A 690 17.11 -10.43 -6.11
CA GLN A 690 18.43 -10.09 -5.63
C GLN A 690 18.83 -11.07 -4.52
N PHE A 691 19.96 -11.73 -4.73
CA PHE A 691 20.56 -12.59 -3.73
C PHE A 691 21.69 -11.86 -3.04
N PRO A 692 21.87 -12.06 -1.73
CA PRO A 692 23.03 -11.54 -1.04
C PRO A 692 24.29 -12.20 -1.59
N LYS A 693 25.28 -11.38 -1.95
CA LYS A 693 26.55 -11.84 -2.51
C LYS A 693 27.69 -11.56 -1.54
N LEU A 694 28.24 -12.60 -0.97
CA LEU A 694 29.49 -12.49 -0.22
C LEU A 694 30.64 -12.12 -1.16
N VAL A 695 31.69 -11.51 -0.63
CA VAL A 695 32.86 -11.15 -1.44
C VAL A 695 33.81 -12.32 -1.56
N GLY A 696 34.22 -12.61 -2.79
CA GLY A 696 35.14 -13.73 -3.12
C GLY A 696 36.44 -13.24 -3.72
N VAL A 697 37.54 -14.00 -3.45
CA VAL A 697 38.88 -13.74 -3.98
C VAL A 697 39.46 -14.92 -4.77
N TRP A 698 38.70 -16.01 -4.88
CA TRP A 698 39.09 -17.20 -5.64
C TRP A 698 38.02 -17.61 -6.62
N PHE A 699 38.37 -17.76 -7.88
CA PHE A 699 37.47 -18.21 -8.92
C PHE A 699 37.32 -19.73 -8.91
N THR A 700 36.09 -20.20 -8.83
CA THR A 700 35.69 -21.57 -9.11
C THR A 700 34.60 -21.56 -10.16
N GLU A 701 34.40 -22.63 -10.93
CA GLU A 701 33.34 -22.70 -11.94
C GLU A 701 31.96 -22.55 -11.37
N LYS A 702 31.76 -22.89 -10.08
CA LYS A 702 30.47 -22.85 -9.40
C LYS A 702 30.13 -21.53 -8.72
N ASN A 703 31.10 -20.69 -8.39
CA ASN A 703 30.86 -19.52 -7.52
C ASN A 703 30.98 -18.15 -8.20
N ALA A 704 31.47 -18.11 -9.48
CA ALA A 704 31.71 -16.83 -10.15
C ALA A 704 30.46 -15.94 -10.31
N ASP A 705 29.28 -16.52 -10.43
CA ASP A 705 28.02 -15.80 -10.56
C ASP A 705 27.34 -15.54 -9.21
N MET A 706 27.73 -16.27 -8.15
CA MET A 706 27.12 -16.24 -6.84
C MET A 706 27.82 -15.31 -5.86
N LEU A 707 29.08 -14.97 -6.11
CA LEU A 707 29.90 -14.07 -5.31
C LEU A 707 30.12 -12.73 -6.02
N ASP A 708 30.32 -11.67 -5.24
CA ASP A 708 30.86 -10.42 -5.74
C ASP A 708 32.38 -10.51 -5.73
N MET A 709 32.98 -10.73 -6.90
CA MET A 709 34.41 -11.04 -7.01
C MET A 709 35.24 -9.77 -6.87
N ALA A 710 36.08 -9.71 -5.82
CA ALA A 710 37.00 -8.59 -5.57
C ALA A 710 38.28 -8.63 -6.41
N VAL A 711 38.59 -9.74 -7.05
CA VAL A 711 39.80 -9.95 -7.88
C VAL A 711 39.44 -10.14 -9.33
N LEU A 712 40.42 -10.01 -10.24
CA LEU A 712 40.28 -10.18 -11.68
C LEU A 712 40.84 -11.52 -12.13
N ARG A 713 40.21 -12.13 -13.16
CA ARG A 713 40.81 -13.20 -13.95
C ARG A 713 41.94 -12.64 -14.83
N ARG A 714 42.97 -13.47 -15.16
CA ARG A 714 44.11 -13.03 -15.99
C ARG A 714 43.70 -12.43 -17.34
N GLU A 715 42.61 -12.89 -17.93
CA GLU A 715 42.04 -12.42 -19.20
C GLU A 715 40.63 -11.87 -19.01
N GLY A 716 40.28 -11.51 -17.77
CA GLY A 716 38.92 -11.12 -17.42
C GLY A 716 38.61 -9.64 -17.69
N LYS A 717 37.33 -9.35 -17.94
CA LYS A 717 36.83 -7.98 -18.00
C LYS A 717 36.98 -7.30 -16.63
N PRO A 718 37.27 -6.00 -16.60
CA PRO A 718 37.26 -5.21 -15.36
C PRO A 718 35.95 -5.42 -14.57
N ASN A 719 36.07 -5.55 -13.26
CA ASN A 719 34.94 -5.59 -12.35
C ASN A 719 34.78 -4.24 -11.61
N TRP A 720 33.73 -4.11 -10.77
CA TRP A 720 33.48 -2.90 -10.04
C TRP A 720 34.69 -2.52 -9.13
N TYR A 721 35.28 -3.48 -8.42
CA TYR A 721 36.38 -3.22 -7.49
C TYR A 721 37.61 -2.68 -8.21
N SER A 722 37.99 -3.27 -9.33
CA SER A 722 39.13 -2.80 -10.12
C SER A 722 38.90 -1.41 -10.72
N MET A 723 37.70 -1.17 -11.27
CA MET A 723 37.37 0.13 -11.85
C MET A 723 37.30 1.21 -10.75
N TYR A 724 36.77 0.88 -9.55
CA TYR A 724 36.73 1.80 -8.43
C TYR A 724 38.13 2.08 -7.89
N PHE A 725 39.00 1.08 -7.80
CA PHE A 725 40.40 1.20 -7.43
C PHE A 725 41.16 2.14 -8.36
N PHE A 726 41.13 1.86 -9.66
CA PHE A 726 41.80 2.69 -10.65
C PHE A 726 41.26 4.12 -10.74
N LYS A 727 39.99 4.29 -10.46
CA LYS A 727 39.40 5.62 -10.37
C LYS A 727 39.95 6.40 -9.18
N GLN A 728 40.06 5.79 -8.00
CA GLN A 728 40.55 6.42 -6.78
C GLN A 728 42.04 6.74 -6.86
N PHE A 729 42.81 5.87 -7.52
CA PHE A 729 44.28 5.92 -7.53
C PHE A 729 44.87 6.11 -8.92
N ASN A 730 44.14 6.73 -9.83
CA ASN A 730 44.58 6.90 -11.25
C ASN A 730 45.90 7.69 -11.37
N ASP A 731 46.14 8.64 -10.45
CA ASP A 731 47.31 9.51 -10.44
C ASP A 731 48.60 8.81 -9.95
N ILE A 732 48.49 7.57 -9.46
CA ILE A 732 49.60 6.87 -8.77
C ILE A 732 50.40 5.96 -9.73
N GLY A 733 50.09 5.94 -11.01
CA GLY A 733 50.87 5.15 -12.02
C GLY A 733 50.77 3.62 -11.87
N ILE A 734 49.85 3.09 -11.01
CA ILE A 734 49.60 1.64 -10.84
C ILE A 734 48.76 1.08 -12.01
N SER A 735 48.52 1.88 -13.02
CA SER A 735 47.65 1.52 -14.13
C SER A 735 48.14 0.23 -14.82
N ASN A 736 47.26 -0.81 -14.78
CA ASN A 736 47.30 -2.07 -15.53
C ASN A 736 48.08 -3.27 -14.94
N ASN A 737 48.55 -3.23 -13.69
CA ASN A 737 49.11 -4.42 -13.07
C ASN A 737 48.02 -5.26 -12.34
N ILE A 738 47.36 -6.16 -13.07
CA ILE A 738 46.31 -7.06 -12.53
C ILE A 738 46.84 -7.93 -11.38
N GLY A 739 48.13 -8.33 -11.44
CA GLY A 739 48.72 -9.12 -10.36
C GLY A 739 48.75 -8.37 -9.04
N LEU A 740 49.35 -7.17 -9.09
CA LEU A 740 49.46 -6.30 -7.93
C LEU A 740 48.11 -5.89 -7.35
N PHE A 741 47.11 -5.55 -8.22
CA PHE A 741 45.75 -5.28 -7.78
C PHE A 741 45.13 -6.47 -7.04
N ASN A 742 45.27 -7.68 -7.57
CA ASN A 742 44.69 -8.87 -6.94
C ASN A 742 45.37 -9.18 -5.59
N GLU A 743 46.69 -8.98 -5.48
CA GLU A 743 47.42 -9.14 -4.22
C GLU A 743 47.02 -8.09 -3.22
N PHE A 744 46.89 -6.83 -3.63
CA PHE A 744 46.38 -5.75 -2.79
C PHE A 744 44.99 -6.06 -2.25
N MET A 745 44.06 -6.45 -3.10
CA MET A 745 42.68 -6.75 -2.67
C MET A 745 42.59 -7.93 -1.69
N ARG A 746 43.43 -8.97 -1.90
CA ARG A 746 43.50 -10.09 -0.93
C ARG A 746 44.06 -9.64 0.40
N LYS A 747 45.16 -8.91 0.38
CA LYS A 747 45.78 -8.40 1.61
C LYS A 747 44.84 -7.43 2.35
N LEU A 748 44.18 -6.52 1.63
CA LEU A 748 43.23 -5.58 2.21
C LEU A 748 42.10 -6.33 2.92
N LEU A 749 41.47 -7.30 2.27
CA LEU A 749 40.35 -8.06 2.87
C LEU A 749 40.84 -8.89 4.07
N ASP A 750 42.05 -9.46 4.03
CA ASP A 750 42.62 -10.19 5.17
C ASP A 750 42.94 -9.24 6.34
N VAL A 751 43.48 -8.04 6.08
CA VAL A 751 43.70 -7.01 7.11
C VAL A 751 42.36 -6.53 7.70
N MET A 752 41.34 -6.36 6.89
CA MET A 752 40.01 -6.01 7.42
C MET A 752 39.43 -7.12 8.32
N VAL A 753 39.80 -8.38 8.11
CA VAL A 753 39.49 -9.48 9.04
C VAL A 753 40.35 -9.39 10.32
N GLU A 754 41.63 -9.13 10.19
CA GLU A 754 42.56 -8.96 11.34
C GLU A 754 42.13 -7.82 12.26
N VAL A 755 41.70 -6.70 11.70
CA VAL A 755 41.13 -5.55 12.42
C VAL A 755 39.70 -5.86 12.97
N GLY A 756 39.00 -6.86 12.45
CA GLY A 756 37.69 -7.28 12.94
C GLY A 756 36.50 -6.57 12.29
N LEU A 757 36.72 -5.90 11.13
CA LEU A 757 35.62 -5.36 10.30
C LEU A 757 34.87 -6.44 9.54
N LEU A 758 35.59 -7.49 9.10
CA LEU A 758 35.04 -8.59 8.30
C LEU A 758 35.22 -9.92 9.02
N ASP A 759 34.38 -10.87 8.66
CA ASP A 759 34.55 -12.29 8.92
C ASP A 759 34.94 -13.02 7.64
N LYS A 760 35.90 -13.97 7.77
CA LYS A 760 36.31 -14.86 6.68
C LYS A 760 35.69 -16.23 6.87
N LYS A 761 34.86 -16.64 5.94
CA LYS A 761 34.19 -17.93 5.96
C LYS A 761 35.01 -18.96 5.19
N PRO A 762 35.25 -20.17 5.74
CA PRO A 762 36.18 -21.16 5.16
C PRO A 762 35.74 -21.77 3.85
N GLN A 763 34.46 -21.70 3.51
CA GLN A 763 33.90 -22.35 2.32
C GLN A 763 34.24 -21.58 1.04
N GLY A 764 34.51 -22.32 -0.06
CA GLY A 764 34.75 -21.74 -1.40
C GLY A 764 36.10 -20.99 -1.58
N GLY A 765 37.11 -21.26 -0.74
CA GLY A 765 38.41 -20.58 -0.81
C GLY A 765 38.50 -19.30 0.02
N GLY A 766 37.57 -19.07 0.93
CA GLY A 766 37.49 -17.88 1.75
C GLY A 766 36.54 -16.82 1.15
N ASN A 767 35.39 -16.66 1.76
CA ASN A 767 34.42 -15.60 1.45
C ASN A 767 34.40 -14.60 2.59
N TYR A 768 34.27 -13.32 2.25
CA TYR A 768 34.30 -12.24 3.21
C TYR A 768 32.92 -11.62 3.37
N ALA A 769 32.53 -11.34 4.61
CA ALA A 769 31.32 -10.66 4.99
C ALA A 769 31.59 -9.62 6.06
N ILE A 770 30.85 -8.52 6.08
CA ILE A 770 30.91 -7.49 7.13
C ILE A 770 30.36 -8.08 8.41
N ARG A 771 31.03 -7.83 9.52
CA ARG A 771 30.52 -8.15 10.84
C ARG A 771 29.37 -7.22 11.19
N PRO A 772 28.21 -7.76 11.59
CA PRO A 772 27.03 -6.91 11.85
C PRO A 772 27.25 -5.90 12.98
N GLU A 773 28.18 -6.15 13.92
CA GLU A 773 28.56 -5.22 14.99
C GLU A 773 29.24 -3.94 14.46
N GLU A 774 29.80 -3.99 13.25
CA GLU A 774 30.50 -2.85 12.63
C GLU A 774 29.59 -1.97 11.76
N ILE A 775 28.31 -2.36 11.59
CA ILE A 775 27.29 -1.56 10.90
C ILE A 775 26.53 -0.78 11.96
N TRP A 776 26.66 0.53 11.96
CA TRP A 776 26.00 1.45 12.89
C TRP A 776 24.82 2.11 12.23
N ILE A 777 23.74 2.35 12.98
CA ILE A 777 22.49 2.96 12.53
C ILE A 777 22.19 4.17 13.39
N SER A 778 21.74 5.27 12.75
CA SER A 778 21.33 6.51 13.40
C SER A 778 20.05 7.05 12.76
N ASN A 779 19.22 7.73 13.56
CA ASN A 779 18.10 8.54 13.07
C ASN A 779 18.49 10.00 12.78
N GLN A 780 19.72 10.38 13.14
CA GLN A 780 20.29 11.65 12.73
C GLN A 780 20.92 11.48 11.36
N VAL A 781 20.26 12.03 10.32
CA VAL A 781 20.63 11.77 8.94
C VAL A 781 20.91 13.04 8.16
N LYS A 782 21.82 12.92 7.19
CA LYS A 782 22.12 13.93 6.18
C LYS A 782 22.09 13.31 4.79
N HIS A 783 21.94 14.13 3.76
CA HIS A 783 22.04 13.68 2.37
C HIS A 783 23.36 14.18 1.78
N VAL A 784 24.03 13.31 1.08
CA VAL A 784 25.19 13.64 0.25
C VAL A 784 24.84 13.38 -1.21
N GLN A 785 25.26 14.27 -2.10
CA GLN A 785 25.00 14.21 -3.52
C GLN A 785 26.32 14.26 -4.31
N CYS A 786 26.42 13.40 -5.33
CA CYS A 786 27.54 13.46 -6.24
C CYS A 786 27.46 14.75 -7.08
N ASP A 787 28.55 15.50 -7.13
CA ASP A 787 28.68 16.76 -7.86
C ASP A 787 28.52 16.58 -9.39
N SER A 788 28.80 15.38 -9.91
CA SER A 788 28.83 15.08 -11.33
C SER A 788 27.53 14.39 -11.81
N CYS A 789 27.19 13.19 -11.27
CA CYS A 789 26.03 12.43 -11.74
C CYS A 789 24.76 12.64 -10.91
N GLN A 790 24.82 13.48 -9.88
CA GLN A 790 23.73 13.84 -9.01
C GLN A 790 23.11 12.65 -8.21
N SER A 791 23.80 11.49 -8.16
CA SER A 791 23.34 10.37 -7.35
C SER A 791 23.35 10.76 -5.87
N ARG A 792 22.30 10.38 -5.14
CA ARG A 792 22.10 10.75 -3.74
C ARG A 792 22.27 9.54 -2.82
N LEU A 793 22.90 9.77 -1.68
CA LEU A 793 22.96 8.82 -0.57
C LEU A 793 22.41 9.51 0.68
N CYS A 794 21.60 8.81 1.44
CA CYS A 794 21.26 9.18 2.80
C CYS A 794 22.24 8.49 3.73
N VAL A 795 22.89 9.23 4.57
CA VAL A 795 23.91 8.77 5.51
C VAL A 795 23.67 9.35 6.90
N ALA A 796 24.21 8.72 7.92
CA ALA A 796 24.15 9.27 9.27
C ALA A 796 24.94 10.59 9.36
N THR A 797 24.55 11.49 10.26
CA THR A 797 25.32 12.73 10.50
C THR A 797 26.72 12.44 11.04
N GLU A 798 26.87 11.32 11.76
CA GLU A 798 28.13 10.80 12.30
C GLU A 798 29.04 10.18 11.22
N ASP A 799 28.54 10.00 9.99
CA ASP A 799 29.35 9.45 8.88
C ASP A 799 30.30 10.52 8.33
N GLU A 800 31.54 10.49 8.83
CA GLU A 800 32.60 11.46 8.46
C GLU A 800 33.18 11.17 7.08
N LEU A 801 33.11 9.92 6.60
CA LEU A 801 33.73 9.49 5.33
C LEU A 801 32.81 9.58 4.12
N ALA A 802 31.51 9.80 4.31
CA ALA A 802 30.58 9.87 3.20
C ALA A 802 30.90 11.05 2.27
N GLU A 803 31.20 12.23 2.85
CA GLU A 803 31.65 13.39 2.10
C GLU A 803 33.09 13.21 1.65
N GLY A 804 33.41 13.66 0.45
CA GLY A 804 34.73 13.46 -0.14
C GLY A 804 34.95 12.09 -0.78
N THR A 805 34.07 11.13 -0.51
CA THR A 805 34.12 9.80 -1.16
C THR A 805 33.74 9.91 -2.63
N ASN A 806 34.51 9.22 -3.49
CA ASN A 806 34.19 9.10 -4.90
C ASN A 806 32.85 8.43 -5.12
N CYS A 807 32.10 8.90 -6.12
CA CYS A 807 30.81 8.33 -6.47
C CYS A 807 30.87 6.79 -6.59
N LEU A 808 29.91 6.09 -5.97
CA LEU A 808 29.84 4.63 -6.00
C LEU A 808 29.50 4.06 -7.39
N ASP A 809 29.01 4.89 -8.32
CA ASP A 809 29.03 4.53 -9.74
C ASP A 809 30.47 4.67 -10.29
N TYR A 810 31.11 3.54 -10.54
CA TYR A 810 32.48 3.50 -11.01
C TYR A 810 32.70 4.21 -12.38
N LYS A 811 31.62 4.46 -13.13
CA LYS A 811 31.69 5.20 -14.41
C LYS A 811 31.66 6.71 -14.20
N CYS A 812 31.20 7.17 -13.09
CA CYS A 812 31.13 8.59 -12.73
C CYS A 812 32.44 9.06 -12.09
N ARG A 813 32.94 10.22 -12.43
CA ARG A 813 34.17 10.80 -11.86
C ARG A 813 33.91 11.76 -10.70
N GLY A 814 32.65 11.99 -10.34
CA GLY A 814 32.27 12.93 -9.29
C GLY A 814 32.57 12.41 -7.88
N ILE A 815 32.46 13.32 -6.93
CA ILE A 815 32.67 13.13 -5.50
C ILE A 815 31.39 13.48 -4.76
N TYR A 816 31.08 12.81 -3.66
CA TYR A 816 29.94 13.16 -2.81
C TYR A 816 30.22 14.41 -1.98
N SER A 817 29.31 15.36 -2.03
CA SER A 817 29.30 16.56 -1.19
C SER A 817 27.97 16.68 -0.46
N GLU A 818 27.90 17.44 0.64
CA GLU A 818 26.67 17.62 1.41
C GLU A 818 25.58 18.31 0.56
N GLU A 819 24.37 17.80 0.61
CA GLU A 819 23.19 18.42 0.01
C GLU A 819 22.43 19.26 1.05
N ILE A 820 22.20 20.54 0.74
CA ILE A 820 21.73 21.53 1.70
C ILE A 820 20.25 21.37 2.14
N ARG A 821 19.42 20.55 1.49
CA ARG A 821 18.02 20.28 1.92
C ARG A 821 17.48 18.92 1.48
N PRO A 822 17.14 18.02 2.40
CA PRO A 822 16.20 16.95 2.09
C PRO A 822 14.79 17.54 1.92
N GLU A 823 14.16 17.30 0.80
CA GLU A 823 12.73 17.61 0.63
C GLU A 823 11.90 16.73 1.56
N LEU A 824 10.85 17.29 2.16
CA LEU A 824 9.87 16.56 2.96
C LEU A 824 9.30 15.39 2.14
N ASN A 825 9.70 14.18 2.51
CA ASN A 825 9.26 12.96 1.85
C ASN A 825 8.01 12.42 2.56
N TYR A 826 6.96 12.13 1.81
CA TYR A 826 5.73 11.53 2.34
C TYR A 826 5.99 10.25 3.17
N TYR A 827 6.90 9.37 2.71
CA TYR A 827 7.22 8.12 3.41
C TYR A 827 7.97 8.37 4.72
N LEU A 828 8.82 9.39 4.79
CA LEU A 828 9.44 9.83 6.05
C LEU A 828 8.36 10.18 7.09
N GLN A 829 7.32 10.90 6.68
CA GLN A 829 6.19 11.22 7.56
C GLN A 829 5.45 9.95 8.00
N VAL A 830 5.20 9.02 7.05
CA VAL A 830 4.53 7.73 7.36
C VAL A 830 5.32 6.90 8.36
N TYR A 831 6.64 6.84 8.22
CA TYR A 831 7.48 6.02 9.12
C TYR A 831 7.66 6.62 10.51
N ASN A 832 7.55 7.93 10.65
CA ASN A 832 7.60 8.63 11.94
C ASN A 832 6.23 8.78 12.64
N ARG A 833 5.13 8.33 12.00
CA ARG A 833 3.79 8.30 12.60
C ARG A 833 3.59 7.04 13.45
N HIS A 834 2.42 6.97 14.10
CA HIS A 834 1.97 5.80 14.85
C HIS A 834 2.03 4.51 14.01
N VAL A 835 2.41 3.42 14.67
CA VAL A 835 2.56 2.12 13.99
C VAL A 835 1.19 1.56 13.61
N SER A 836 1.01 1.27 12.33
CA SER A 836 -0.19 0.63 11.81
C SER A 836 -0.41 -0.75 12.46
N PRO A 837 -1.66 -1.17 12.68
CA PRO A 837 -1.93 -2.55 13.05
C PRO A 837 -1.57 -3.51 11.89
N ARG A 838 -1.38 -4.78 12.22
CA ARG A 838 -1.17 -5.82 11.20
C ARG A 838 -2.42 -5.96 10.33
N VAL A 839 -2.22 -5.98 9.02
CA VAL A 839 -3.28 -6.25 8.05
C VAL A 839 -3.28 -7.74 7.72
N TYR A 840 -4.41 -8.38 7.94
CA TYR A 840 -4.74 -9.72 7.46
C TYR A 840 -5.87 -9.59 6.45
N ALA A 841 -5.51 -9.66 5.17
CA ALA A 841 -6.44 -9.48 4.07
C ALA A 841 -6.81 -10.84 3.44
N ASN A 842 -8.09 -11.12 3.34
CA ASN A 842 -8.59 -12.33 2.72
C ASN A 842 -9.59 -12.00 1.61
N GLU A 843 -9.62 -12.84 0.57
CA GLU A 843 -10.67 -12.78 -0.45
C GLU A 843 -11.97 -13.36 0.08
N HIS A 844 -13.10 -12.76 -0.31
CA HIS A 844 -14.44 -13.26 -0.04
C HIS A 844 -15.21 -13.30 -1.35
N THR A 845 -15.04 -14.38 -2.09
CA THR A 845 -15.61 -14.51 -3.44
C THR A 845 -16.48 -15.76 -3.55
N GLY A 846 -17.36 -15.77 -4.54
CA GLY A 846 -18.21 -16.94 -4.83
C GLY A 846 -17.45 -18.19 -5.27
N LEU A 847 -16.12 -18.09 -5.55
CA LEU A 847 -15.29 -19.25 -5.89
C LEU A 847 -14.79 -20.01 -4.66
N LEU A 848 -14.83 -19.38 -3.47
CA LEU A 848 -14.47 -20.07 -2.25
C LEU A 848 -15.53 -21.12 -1.89
N GLU A 849 -15.08 -22.26 -1.38
CA GLU A 849 -15.96 -23.24 -0.77
C GLU A 849 -16.80 -22.59 0.33
N ARG A 850 -18.08 -22.94 0.41
CA ARG A 850 -19.01 -22.36 1.37
C ARG A 850 -18.49 -22.39 2.82
N SER A 851 -17.96 -23.52 3.25
CA SER A 851 -17.41 -23.69 4.61
C SER A 851 -16.28 -22.71 4.92
N LYS A 852 -15.40 -22.46 3.93
CA LYS A 852 -14.31 -21.49 4.06
C LYS A 852 -14.84 -20.05 4.11
N ARG A 853 -15.82 -19.73 3.27
CA ARG A 853 -16.47 -18.42 3.23
C ARG A 853 -17.17 -18.10 4.55
N GLU A 854 -17.96 -19.03 5.08
CA GLU A 854 -18.64 -18.90 6.37
C GLU A 854 -17.65 -18.77 7.54
N ALA A 855 -16.53 -19.53 7.51
CA ALA A 855 -15.48 -19.40 8.50
C ALA A 855 -14.81 -18.02 8.47
N LEU A 856 -14.55 -17.47 7.28
CA LEU A 856 -14.01 -16.12 7.11
C LEU A 856 -14.98 -15.05 7.59
N GLU A 857 -16.26 -15.18 7.27
CA GLU A 857 -17.30 -14.25 7.75
C GLU A 857 -17.41 -14.26 9.27
N LYS A 858 -17.38 -15.45 9.89
CA LYS A 858 -17.38 -15.59 11.34
C LYS A 858 -16.13 -14.97 11.97
N ASP A 859 -14.95 -15.20 11.39
CA ASP A 859 -13.69 -14.61 11.84
C ASP A 859 -13.72 -13.08 11.72
N PHE A 860 -14.23 -12.55 10.59
CA PHE A 860 -14.35 -11.12 10.36
C PHE A 860 -15.39 -10.45 11.27
N LYS A 861 -16.49 -11.13 11.64
CA LYS A 861 -17.56 -10.58 12.50
C LYS A 861 -17.27 -10.66 13.99
N LYS A 862 -16.46 -11.63 14.42
CA LYS A 862 -16.13 -11.83 15.85
C LYS A 862 -15.23 -10.73 16.40
N HIS A 863 -15.12 -10.69 17.72
CA HIS A 863 -14.12 -9.88 18.42
C HIS A 863 -12.72 -10.26 17.89
N PRO A 864 -11.89 -9.31 17.46
CA PRO A 864 -10.64 -9.61 16.79
C PRO A 864 -9.63 -10.28 17.73
N THR A 865 -8.98 -11.31 17.23
CA THR A 865 -7.74 -11.85 17.77
C THR A 865 -6.56 -11.28 16.98
N PRO A 866 -5.31 -11.38 17.45
CA PRO A 866 -4.15 -10.88 16.71
C PRO A 866 -4.00 -11.43 15.29
N SER A 867 -4.61 -12.59 14.99
CA SER A 867 -4.59 -13.24 13.68
C SER A 867 -5.90 -13.13 12.89
N SER A 868 -6.90 -12.41 13.40
CA SER A 868 -8.19 -12.27 12.72
C SER A 868 -8.11 -11.45 11.44
N THR A 869 -8.91 -11.83 10.46
CA THR A 869 -9.09 -11.07 9.23
C THR A 869 -9.66 -9.69 9.56
N ASN A 870 -8.96 -8.64 9.16
CA ASN A 870 -9.38 -7.25 9.34
C ASN A 870 -9.59 -6.50 8.02
N VAL A 871 -9.19 -7.09 6.89
CA VAL A 871 -9.50 -6.60 5.56
C VAL A 871 -10.13 -7.73 4.74
N LEU A 872 -11.33 -7.51 4.27
CA LEU A 872 -12.05 -8.46 3.42
C LEU A 872 -12.22 -7.86 2.03
N VAL A 873 -11.82 -8.61 0.99
CA VAL A 873 -11.91 -8.18 -0.40
C VAL A 873 -12.95 -9.05 -1.12
N ALA A 874 -14.08 -8.45 -1.50
CA ALA A 874 -15.24 -9.11 -2.09
C ALA A 874 -15.41 -8.76 -3.59
#